data_f76563f01350afe3de1bec1044807b99
#
_entry.id   f76563f01350afe3de1bec1044807b99
#
_cell.length_a   1.000
_cell.length_b   1.000
_cell.length_c   1.000
_cell.angle_alpha   90.00
_cell.angle_beta   90.00
_cell.angle_gamma   90.00
#
_symmetry.space_group_name_H-M   'P 1'
#
loop_
_entity.id
_entity.type
_entity.pdbx_description
1 polymer ?
#
loop_
_entity_poly.entity_id
_entity_poly.type
_entity_poly.pdbx_seq_one_letter_code
_entity_poly.pdbx_strand_id
1 'polypeptide(L)'
;VNAARLRRTGAWLTVVGLTATSLGATLLVATGAASEAAERASSSVVQSVGGDSASTQAWSDPSLVGDRDPHDPDYAAFSRLEVTVSQTRNLSHQSVTVDWKGGRPTSAGQFSYDYLQIMQCWGDDSAGPTPDQCQWGAPNPGLNNLVGERTAQRGLKRGEDPQQAYDAAHLVPPPLTNPNLKAYTVPFTPVGGSPVTDVADYFTSASTNEITAARTGTDGTGTANMEIQTSLEAPHLGCGEALASGAPRSCWLVVVPRGETNANGTLAEQSPGGSVVGSPLSATAWSHRMVFPLQFAAIGSSCALGNAEQRLVGDELFSDAMTSWQSALCGTGTTYGYSQIGDDEARSQLTSTVSGASRLAVVNAPLDPAPDEPVRYAPVVQTALVIAYTIDRQYKLGSSLSERDGTALDDLVLNPRLVAKLLTQSYRADVPGGGSGKPLIDNPRSIVNDPEFIALNPELEQFVHTAGPDGLMVGLGTSDAYAQLWRWVIADPFARAFLQGEPDEYGMTVNPVYADLDLTHDPNLDSFPKADLSTYRQDDSVPAPGYGTLDLRPYTNDMADAASRTQKANAGAKIVWDVNKLPPGFTSSGAQLPGSRFSMALTDLASAQRYGLRTARLVNAAGQALAADDDTMQAAVDAMVTVDGVRVTDADTRVRGAYPLTLVDYAAVPVCSASADQRSDYATFLRYAGSTGQVPGESKGALPRGYLPLGASQRDDLTAVADLLDDPKAVAKLCPPAATATPTASPSPTPTATAAATPDPTPTSTPSAPAAAPGSQDPGSDPAPVPVPTTPSEPTSASTPAPDPDTGESTAGDPIRTGGTDVGTARLGLVGSTGLGAACAVAGPVLMRRARVQALREGELETDFS
;
A
#
# COMPACT_ATOMS: atom_id res chain seq x y z
N VAL A 1 67.04 -32.22 3.18
CA VAL A 1 68.18 -32.82 3.85
C VAL A 1 68.26 -32.38 5.29
N ASN A 2 67.98 -33.32 6.23
CA ASN A 2 68.37 -33.47 7.65
C ASN A 2 68.25 -32.29 8.61
N ALA A 3 67.39 -32.37 9.61
CA ALA A 3 67.47 -33.10 10.90
C ALA A 3 68.46 -32.49 11.91
N ALA A 4 67.94 -32.11 13.05
CA ALA A 4 68.34 -32.52 14.39
C ALA A 4 67.81 -31.52 15.45
N ARG A 5 66.87 -31.94 16.28
CA ARG A 5 66.96 -32.27 17.72
C ARG A 5 67.83 -31.34 18.62
N LEU A 6 67.26 -30.71 19.65
CA LEU A 6 67.44 -31.08 21.06
C LEU A 6 66.68 -30.14 22.03
N ARG A 7 65.83 -30.75 22.83
CA ARG A 7 65.49 -30.53 24.25
C ARG A 7 66.06 -29.32 24.98
N ARG A 8 65.21 -28.54 25.68
CA ARG A 8 65.32 -28.32 27.14
C ARG A 8 63.94 -27.86 27.70
N THR A 9 63.37 -28.68 28.49
CA THR A 9 62.56 -28.66 29.63
C THR A 9 62.53 -27.41 30.52
N GLY A 10 61.28 -27.03 30.91
CA GLY A 10 61.09 -26.61 32.28
C GLY A 10 60.56 -25.21 32.50
N ALA A 11 59.41 -25.16 33.17
CA ALA A 11 58.85 -24.03 33.91
C ALA A 11 58.22 -22.88 33.11
N TRP A 12 56.92 -23.05 32.78
CA TRP A 12 55.91 -21.96 32.68
C TRP A 12 54.52 -22.60 32.68
N LEU A 13 54.10 -23.13 33.84
CA LEU A 13 52.74 -23.69 34.02
C LEU A 13 52.05 -23.08 35.23
N THR A 14 51.94 -21.74 35.31
CA THR A 14 51.12 -21.11 36.35
C THR A 14 50.54 -19.73 35.99
N VAL A 15 50.65 -19.23 34.77
CA VAL A 15 50.09 -17.91 34.39
C VAL A 15 48.99 -18.00 33.31
N VAL A 16 48.74 -19.17 32.70
CA VAL A 16 47.70 -19.31 31.67
C VAL A 16 46.31 -19.63 32.23
N GLY A 17 46.16 -19.92 33.53
CA GLY A 17 44.89 -20.31 34.15
C GLY A 17 43.93 -19.16 34.52
N LEU A 18 44.41 -17.89 34.57
CA LEU A 18 43.56 -16.76 35.01
C LEU A 18 43.05 -15.88 33.87
N THR A 19 43.60 -16.00 32.67
CA THR A 19 43.13 -15.22 31.52
C THR A 19 42.06 -15.94 30.66
N ALA A 20 41.91 -17.27 30.83
CA ALA A 20 40.90 -18.04 30.11
C ALA A 20 39.48 -17.93 30.73
N THR A 21 39.39 -17.59 32.03
CA THR A 21 38.09 -17.43 32.70
C THR A 21 37.43 -16.05 32.45
N SER A 22 38.24 -15.02 32.14
CA SER A 22 37.69 -13.69 31.81
C SER A 22 37.26 -13.54 30.35
N LEU A 23 37.83 -14.31 29.40
CA LEU A 23 37.34 -14.35 28.01
C LEU A 23 36.07 -15.24 27.85
N GLY A 24 35.91 -16.28 28.68
CA GLY A 24 34.72 -17.13 28.66
C GLY A 24 33.47 -16.39 29.17
N ALA A 25 33.60 -15.51 30.16
CA ALA A 25 32.47 -14.74 30.71
C ALA A 25 32.06 -13.59 29.77
N THR A 26 32.96 -12.98 29.01
CA THR A 26 32.65 -11.95 28.02
C THR A 26 32.03 -12.55 26.74
N LEU A 27 32.41 -13.76 26.34
CA LEU A 27 31.78 -14.43 25.20
C LEU A 27 30.36 -14.94 25.52
N LEU A 28 30.07 -15.38 26.75
CA LEU A 28 28.75 -15.79 27.18
C LEU A 28 27.76 -14.62 27.34
N VAL A 29 28.23 -13.45 27.73
CA VAL A 29 27.39 -12.22 27.77
C VAL A 29 27.13 -11.70 26.37
N ALA A 30 28.08 -11.82 25.43
CA ALA A 30 27.90 -11.39 24.03
C ALA A 30 26.94 -12.34 23.25
N THR A 31 26.97 -13.67 23.55
CA THR A 31 26.05 -14.61 22.91
C THR A 31 24.64 -14.57 23.52
N GLY A 32 24.50 -14.21 24.79
CA GLY A 32 23.18 -13.96 25.41
C GLY A 32 22.52 -12.71 24.86
N ALA A 33 23.26 -11.62 24.70
CA ALA A 33 22.76 -10.37 24.11
C ALA A 33 22.45 -10.51 22.60
N ALA A 34 23.23 -11.32 21.88
CA ALA A 34 22.93 -11.59 20.46
C ALA A 34 21.73 -12.51 20.28
N SER A 35 21.47 -13.45 21.19
CA SER A 35 20.28 -14.31 21.20
C SER A 35 19.02 -13.53 21.58
N GLU A 36 19.08 -12.66 22.59
CA GLU A 36 17.96 -11.76 22.93
C GLU A 36 17.70 -10.70 21.85
N ALA A 37 18.74 -10.19 21.20
CA ALA A 37 18.59 -9.28 20.07
C ALA A 37 18.01 -9.99 18.83
N ALA A 38 18.36 -11.26 18.60
CA ALA A 38 17.80 -12.08 17.53
C ALA A 38 16.34 -12.49 17.81
N GLU A 39 15.99 -12.78 19.06
CA GLU A 39 14.59 -13.02 19.45
C GLU A 39 13.72 -11.75 19.37
N ARG A 40 14.27 -10.60 19.74
CA ARG A 40 13.57 -9.32 19.58
C ARG A 40 13.51 -8.84 18.13
N ALA A 41 14.50 -9.18 17.29
CA ALA A 41 14.48 -8.88 15.86
C ALA A 41 13.44 -9.71 15.09
N SER A 42 13.14 -10.93 15.54
CA SER A 42 12.10 -11.76 14.91
C SER A 42 10.67 -11.35 15.31
N SER A 43 10.49 -10.50 16.33
CA SER A 43 9.18 -9.99 16.73
C SER A 43 8.68 -8.82 15.89
N SER A 44 9.48 -8.27 14.96
CA SER A 44 9.02 -7.33 13.92
C SER A 44 8.25 -8.04 12.77
N VAL A 45 8.27 -9.35 12.71
CA VAL A 45 7.23 -10.09 12.02
C VAL A 45 5.93 -9.77 12.74
N VAL A 46 4.99 -9.14 12.03
CA VAL A 46 3.60 -9.09 12.46
C VAL A 46 3.29 -10.44 13.09
N GLN A 47 3.30 -10.50 14.42
CA GLN A 47 2.76 -11.68 15.07
C GLN A 47 1.33 -11.74 14.57
N SER A 48 1.04 -12.72 13.75
CA SER A 48 -0.32 -13.20 13.58
C SER A 48 -0.73 -13.77 14.93
N VAL A 49 -0.88 -12.90 15.94
CA VAL A 49 -1.68 -13.19 17.11
C VAL A 49 -3.04 -13.41 16.53
N GLY A 50 -3.43 -14.68 16.38
CA GLY A 50 -4.73 -15.03 15.89
C GLY A 50 -5.73 -14.24 16.70
N GLY A 51 -6.32 -13.20 16.08
CA GLY A 51 -7.41 -12.47 16.67
C GLY A 51 -8.53 -13.46 16.98
N ASP A 52 -9.48 -13.09 17.82
CA ASP A 52 -10.65 -13.92 18.19
C ASP A 52 -11.45 -14.45 16.97
N SER A 53 -11.12 -13.96 15.76
CA SER A 53 -11.76 -14.33 14.50
C SER A 53 -10.85 -15.09 13.51
N ALA A 54 -9.66 -15.52 13.92
CA ALA A 54 -8.80 -16.37 13.11
C ALA A 54 -9.49 -17.72 12.81
N SER A 55 -9.27 -18.25 11.60
CA SER A 55 -9.85 -19.51 11.18
C SER A 55 -8.78 -20.43 10.61
N THR A 56 -8.68 -21.65 11.14
CA THR A 56 -7.74 -22.69 10.68
C THR A 56 -8.50 -23.86 10.12
N GLN A 57 -8.08 -24.35 8.95
CA GLN A 57 -8.61 -25.55 8.32
C GLN A 57 -7.47 -26.48 7.89
N ALA A 58 -7.65 -27.79 8.12
CA ALA A 58 -6.83 -28.81 7.48
C ALA A 58 -7.43 -29.15 6.10
N TRP A 59 -6.59 -29.33 5.08
CA TRP A 59 -7.06 -29.71 3.75
C TRP A 59 -7.85 -31.02 3.76
N SER A 60 -7.49 -31.95 4.63
CA SER A 60 -8.17 -33.24 4.84
C SER A 60 -9.49 -33.14 5.61
N ASP A 61 -9.87 -31.95 6.12
CA ASP A 61 -11.13 -31.73 6.82
C ASP A 61 -12.29 -31.61 5.79
N PRO A 62 -13.27 -32.52 5.80
CA PRO A 62 -14.34 -32.53 4.81
C PRO A 62 -15.47 -31.52 5.10
N SER A 63 -15.41 -30.77 6.19
CA SER A 63 -16.56 -30.04 6.75
C SER A 63 -17.18 -29.00 5.81
N LEU A 64 -16.39 -28.41 4.90
CA LEU A 64 -16.88 -27.36 3.99
C LEU A 64 -16.91 -27.79 2.51
N VAL A 65 -16.08 -28.75 2.10
CA VAL A 65 -15.87 -29.06 0.67
C VAL A 65 -16.20 -30.51 0.33
N GLY A 66 -16.54 -31.35 1.32
CA GLY A 66 -16.78 -32.78 1.16
C GLY A 66 -15.51 -33.64 1.26
N ASP A 67 -15.69 -34.96 1.21
CA ASP A 67 -14.60 -35.92 1.38
C ASP A 67 -13.55 -35.79 0.28
N ARG A 68 -12.28 -35.90 0.66
CA ARG A 68 -11.15 -35.94 -0.26
C ARG A 68 -10.96 -37.34 -0.80
N ASP A 69 -10.70 -37.47 -2.08
CA ASP A 69 -10.40 -38.78 -2.71
C ASP A 69 -8.95 -39.19 -2.35
N PRO A 70 -8.78 -40.30 -1.57
CA PRO A 70 -7.44 -40.82 -1.23
C PRO A 70 -6.65 -41.31 -2.47
N HIS A 71 -7.34 -41.52 -3.60
CA HIS A 71 -6.70 -41.95 -4.85
C HIS A 71 -6.31 -40.73 -5.74
N ASP A 72 -6.59 -39.54 -5.32
CA ASP A 72 -6.10 -38.33 -5.98
C ASP A 72 -4.56 -38.36 -6.02
N PRO A 73 -3.93 -38.18 -7.19
CA PRO A 73 -2.47 -38.24 -7.31
C PRO A 73 -1.74 -37.21 -6.43
N ASP A 74 -2.37 -36.07 -6.13
CA ASP A 74 -1.80 -35.04 -5.27
C ASP A 74 -2.25 -35.16 -3.79
N TYR A 75 -3.04 -36.18 -3.42
CA TYR A 75 -3.51 -36.39 -2.05
C TYR A 75 -2.37 -36.38 -1.03
N ALA A 76 -1.27 -37.07 -1.32
CA ALA A 76 -0.10 -37.13 -0.43
C ALA A 76 0.60 -35.75 -0.28
N ALA A 77 0.50 -34.88 -1.28
CA ALA A 77 1.02 -33.51 -1.24
C ALA A 77 0.20 -32.60 -0.33
N PHE A 78 -1.13 -32.80 -0.32
CA PHE A 78 -2.05 -31.89 0.38
C PHE A 78 -2.55 -32.41 1.72
N SER A 79 -2.47 -33.72 2.01
CA SER A 79 -3.08 -34.35 3.18
C SER A 79 -2.62 -33.80 4.53
N ARG A 80 -1.44 -33.15 4.59
CA ARG A 80 -0.90 -32.52 5.80
C ARG A 80 -0.99 -30.99 5.77
N LEU A 81 -1.52 -30.41 4.68
CA LEU A 81 -1.65 -28.97 4.54
C LEU A 81 -2.71 -28.44 5.52
N GLU A 82 -2.32 -27.50 6.32
CA GLU A 82 -3.18 -26.75 7.23
C GLU A 82 -3.00 -25.26 6.92
N VAL A 83 -4.10 -24.56 6.70
CA VAL A 83 -4.14 -23.13 6.34
C VAL A 83 -4.87 -22.37 7.43
N THR A 84 -4.30 -21.23 7.85
CA THR A 84 -4.85 -20.31 8.84
C THR A 84 -5.05 -18.95 8.18
N VAL A 85 -6.26 -18.40 8.28
CA VAL A 85 -6.57 -17.02 7.91
C VAL A 85 -6.66 -16.21 9.20
N SER A 86 -5.87 -15.15 9.33
CA SER A 86 -5.68 -14.41 10.57
C SER A 86 -6.94 -13.71 11.09
N GLN A 87 -7.83 -13.30 10.18
CA GLN A 87 -9.09 -12.66 10.52
C GLN A 87 -10.16 -13.01 9.47
N THR A 88 -11.35 -13.41 9.93
CA THR A 88 -12.48 -13.78 9.07
C THR A 88 -13.77 -13.04 9.43
N ARG A 89 -13.76 -12.19 10.44
CA ARG A 89 -14.93 -11.43 10.90
C ARG A 89 -14.59 -9.96 11.05
N ASN A 90 -15.64 -9.16 11.02
CA ASN A 90 -15.54 -7.70 11.15
C ASN A 90 -14.56 -7.08 10.16
N LEU A 91 -14.55 -7.62 8.93
CA LEU A 91 -13.63 -7.22 7.87
C LEU A 91 -14.07 -5.90 7.25
N SER A 92 -13.10 -5.12 6.87
CA SER A 92 -13.24 -3.92 6.03
C SER A 92 -12.24 -4.02 4.86
N HIS A 93 -11.96 -2.94 4.17
CA HIS A 93 -10.85 -2.90 3.22
C HIS A 93 -9.52 -2.97 3.98
N GLN A 94 -8.93 -4.15 4.03
CA GLN A 94 -7.72 -4.48 4.79
C GLN A 94 -7.02 -5.69 4.16
N SER A 95 -5.85 -6.08 4.64
CA SER A 95 -5.25 -7.38 4.34
C SER A 95 -5.45 -8.36 5.50
N VAL A 96 -5.57 -9.64 5.16
CA VAL A 96 -5.48 -10.74 6.10
C VAL A 96 -4.26 -11.57 5.79
N THR A 97 -3.57 -12.05 6.82
CA THR A 97 -2.48 -13.00 6.64
C THR A 97 -3.05 -14.39 6.46
N VAL A 98 -2.59 -15.07 5.42
CA VAL A 98 -2.85 -16.48 5.14
C VAL A 98 -1.56 -17.22 5.39
N ASP A 99 -1.52 -17.98 6.50
CA ASP A 99 -0.38 -18.80 6.89
C ASP A 99 -0.68 -20.27 6.61
N TRP A 100 0.32 -21.05 6.26
CA TRP A 100 0.16 -22.49 6.11
C TRP A 100 1.37 -23.27 6.58
N LYS A 101 1.13 -24.50 6.91
CA LYS A 101 2.13 -25.51 7.27
C LYS A 101 1.78 -26.87 6.67
N GLY A 102 2.75 -27.77 6.60
CA GLY A 102 2.58 -29.12 6.08
C GLY A 102 2.48 -29.20 4.56
N GLY A 103 2.72 -28.09 3.84
CA GLY A 103 2.84 -28.07 2.39
C GLY A 103 4.14 -28.70 1.89
N ARG A 104 4.19 -29.10 0.62
CA ARG A 104 5.46 -29.45 -0.03
C ARG A 104 6.20 -28.18 -0.45
N PRO A 105 7.54 -28.16 -0.33
CA PRO A 105 8.33 -27.02 -0.74
C PRO A 105 8.19 -26.70 -2.24
N THR A 106 7.92 -25.46 -2.57
CA THR A 106 7.92 -24.97 -3.94
C THR A 106 9.35 -24.94 -4.49
N SER A 107 9.54 -25.36 -5.74
CA SER A 107 10.86 -25.34 -6.39
C SER A 107 11.48 -23.96 -6.36
N ALA A 108 12.75 -23.86 -5.99
CA ALA A 108 13.49 -22.61 -5.91
C ALA A 108 13.56 -21.90 -7.27
N GLY A 109 13.37 -20.58 -7.31
CA GLY A 109 13.51 -19.73 -8.49
C GLY A 109 12.41 -19.85 -9.53
N GLN A 110 11.45 -20.77 -9.38
CA GLN A 110 10.33 -20.97 -10.30
C GLN A 110 9.08 -21.41 -9.56
N PHE A 111 7.91 -20.92 -9.99
CA PHE A 111 6.61 -21.39 -9.53
C PHE A 111 6.13 -22.52 -10.47
N SER A 112 6.80 -23.66 -10.40
CA SER A 112 6.49 -24.78 -11.28
C SER A 112 5.33 -25.64 -10.76
N TYR A 113 5.34 -25.98 -9.48
CA TYR A 113 4.33 -26.75 -8.75
C TYR A 113 4.57 -26.65 -7.23
N ASP A 114 3.71 -27.23 -6.43
CA ASP A 114 3.73 -27.17 -4.97
C ASP A 114 3.65 -25.72 -4.44
N TYR A 115 2.65 -24.96 -4.89
CA TYR A 115 2.35 -23.61 -4.44
C TYR A 115 0.84 -23.42 -4.21
N LEU A 116 0.46 -22.35 -3.55
CA LEU A 116 -0.94 -22.01 -3.31
C LEU A 116 -1.39 -20.88 -4.24
N GLN A 117 -2.65 -20.93 -4.69
CA GLN A 117 -3.36 -19.85 -5.36
C GLN A 117 -4.51 -19.38 -4.48
N ILE A 118 -4.64 -18.05 -4.28
CA ILE A 118 -5.57 -17.48 -3.30
C ILE A 118 -6.41 -16.42 -3.99
N MET A 119 -7.73 -16.44 -3.74
CA MET A 119 -8.67 -15.54 -4.40
C MET A 119 -9.85 -15.21 -3.50
N GLN A 120 -10.46 -14.05 -3.73
CA GLN A 120 -11.72 -13.66 -3.09
C GLN A 120 -12.88 -13.96 -4.02
N CYS A 121 -13.95 -14.52 -3.45
CA CYS A 121 -15.16 -14.91 -4.18
C CYS A 121 -16.39 -14.42 -3.44
N TRP A 122 -17.45 -14.11 -4.18
CA TRP A 122 -18.77 -13.97 -3.61
C TRP A 122 -19.53 -15.31 -3.69
N GLY A 123 -20.65 -15.43 -3.02
CA GLY A 123 -21.50 -16.61 -3.08
C GLY A 123 -22.34 -16.74 -1.82
N ASP A 124 -23.65 -16.95 -2.01
CA ASP A 124 -24.61 -17.04 -0.90
C ASP A 124 -24.84 -18.49 -0.47
N ASP A 125 -24.22 -19.49 -1.12
CA ASP A 125 -24.29 -20.90 -0.73
C ASP A 125 -23.39 -21.17 0.49
N SER A 126 -23.93 -21.84 1.48
CA SER A 126 -23.21 -22.22 2.70
C SER A 126 -22.08 -23.25 2.46
N ALA A 127 -22.09 -23.96 1.35
CA ALA A 127 -21.03 -24.89 0.92
C ALA A 127 -19.84 -24.19 0.26
N GLY A 128 -19.90 -22.88 0.09
CA GLY A 128 -18.87 -22.08 -0.53
C GLY A 128 -19.19 -21.64 -1.98
N PRO A 129 -18.30 -20.87 -2.59
CA PRO A 129 -18.53 -20.29 -3.91
C PRO A 129 -18.30 -21.32 -5.03
N THR A 130 -18.88 -21.02 -6.20
CA THR A 130 -18.57 -21.70 -7.48
C THR A 130 -17.43 -20.99 -8.20
N PRO A 131 -16.72 -21.66 -9.16
CA PRO A 131 -15.56 -21.07 -9.85
C PRO A 131 -15.86 -19.76 -10.58
N ASP A 132 -17.10 -19.59 -11.07
CA ASP A 132 -17.54 -18.39 -11.78
C ASP A 132 -17.78 -17.20 -10.87
N GLN A 133 -17.87 -17.38 -9.56
CA GLN A 133 -18.09 -16.31 -8.57
C GLN A 133 -16.77 -15.70 -8.03
N CYS A 134 -15.62 -16.14 -8.54
CA CYS A 134 -14.32 -15.78 -8.02
C CYS A 134 -13.63 -14.72 -8.86
N GLN A 135 -13.03 -13.71 -8.18
CA GLN A 135 -12.13 -12.76 -8.79
C GLN A 135 -10.79 -13.44 -9.06
N TRP A 136 -10.59 -13.83 -10.30
CA TRP A 136 -9.42 -14.55 -10.79
C TRP A 136 -9.22 -14.34 -12.28
N GLY A 137 -7.96 -14.35 -12.72
CA GLY A 137 -7.60 -14.27 -14.12
C GLY A 137 -7.63 -12.85 -14.67
N ALA A 138 -7.25 -11.89 -13.87
CA ALA A 138 -7.11 -10.50 -14.30
C ALA A 138 -6.15 -10.39 -15.49
N PRO A 139 -6.49 -9.63 -16.55
CA PRO A 139 -5.60 -9.41 -17.67
C PRO A 139 -4.30 -8.77 -17.18
N ASN A 140 -3.18 -9.48 -17.29
CA ASN A 140 -1.86 -8.98 -16.93
C ASN A 140 -0.87 -9.21 -18.06
N PRO A 141 -0.50 -8.17 -18.82
CA PRO A 141 0.44 -8.31 -19.93
C PRO A 141 1.87 -8.71 -19.53
N GLY A 142 2.23 -8.57 -18.23
CA GLY A 142 3.57 -8.90 -17.72
C GLY A 142 3.72 -10.32 -17.14
N LEU A 143 2.61 -11.01 -16.82
CA LEU A 143 2.64 -12.33 -16.16
C LEU A 143 2.97 -13.50 -17.11
N ASN A 144 3.07 -13.26 -18.42
CA ASN A 144 3.13 -14.29 -19.43
C ASN A 144 4.36 -15.21 -19.35
N ASN A 145 5.31 -15.00 -18.46
CA ASN A 145 6.58 -15.71 -18.48
C ASN A 145 7.04 -16.42 -17.20
N LEU A 146 6.40 -16.20 -16.05
CA LEU A 146 6.89 -16.72 -14.76
C LEU A 146 6.00 -17.79 -14.12
N VAL A 147 4.71 -17.58 -14.12
CA VAL A 147 3.73 -18.60 -13.74
C VAL A 147 3.12 -19.04 -15.04
N GLY A 148 3.25 -20.29 -15.47
CA GLY A 148 2.79 -20.70 -16.76
C GLY A 148 1.49 -19.97 -17.16
N GLU A 149 1.55 -19.23 -18.24
CA GLU A 149 0.55 -18.25 -18.71
C GLU A 149 -0.93 -18.64 -18.46
N ARG A 150 -1.19 -19.93 -18.29
CA ARG A 150 -2.52 -20.48 -18.13
C ARG A 150 -2.94 -20.77 -16.68
N THR A 151 -2.01 -20.81 -15.73
CA THR A 151 -2.37 -21.02 -14.33
C THR A 151 -2.93 -19.76 -13.69
N ALA A 152 -2.56 -18.58 -14.20
CA ALA A 152 -3.06 -17.28 -13.76
C ALA A 152 -4.28 -16.79 -14.56
N GLN A 153 -4.89 -17.63 -15.42
CA GLN A 153 -6.01 -17.25 -16.28
C GLN A 153 -7.26 -18.08 -16.00
N ARG A 154 -8.37 -17.65 -16.54
CA ARG A 154 -9.65 -18.42 -16.55
C ARG A 154 -9.72 -19.42 -17.69
N GLY A 155 -8.81 -19.33 -18.67
CA GLY A 155 -8.82 -20.12 -19.89
C GLY A 155 -8.34 -21.55 -19.67
N LEU A 156 -9.00 -22.52 -20.32
CA LEU A 156 -8.64 -23.94 -20.38
C LEU A 156 -8.54 -24.39 -21.83
N LYS A 157 -7.62 -25.29 -22.14
CA LYS A 157 -7.72 -26.03 -23.40
C LYS A 157 -8.81 -27.08 -23.28
N ARG A 158 -9.63 -27.23 -24.32
CA ARG A 158 -10.67 -28.24 -24.29
C ARG A 158 -10.07 -29.64 -24.17
N GLY A 159 -10.51 -30.40 -23.17
CA GLY A 159 -9.98 -31.72 -22.85
C GLY A 159 -8.71 -31.72 -21.98
N GLU A 160 -8.27 -30.58 -21.52
CA GLU A 160 -7.15 -30.44 -20.57
C GLU A 160 -7.51 -30.99 -19.20
N ASP A 161 -8.75 -30.79 -18.77
CA ASP A 161 -9.32 -31.38 -17.55
C ASP A 161 -10.46 -32.34 -17.94
N PRO A 162 -10.28 -33.65 -17.73
CA PRO A 162 -11.32 -34.66 -18.06
C PRO A 162 -12.63 -34.51 -17.26
N GLN A 163 -12.56 -33.85 -16.08
CA GLN A 163 -13.73 -33.64 -15.21
C GLN A 163 -14.48 -32.35 -15.55
N GLN A 164 -13.90 -31.48 -16.37
CA GLN A 164 -14.49 -30.19 -16.73
C GLN A 164 -15.67 -30.35 -17.67
N ALA A 165 -16.85 -29.87 -17.26
CA ALA A 165 -17.96 -29.68 -18.15
C ALA A 165 -17.72 -28.43 -19.03
N TYR A 166 -17.86 -28.58 -20.33
CA TYR A 166 -17.64 -27.50 -21.29
C TYR A 166 -18.97 -27.01 -21.84
N ASP A 167 -19.42 -25.86 -21.38
CA ASP A 167 -20.59 -25.19 -21.96
C ASP A 167 -20.21 -24.56 -23.31
N ALA A 168 -21.05 -24.80 -24.32
CA ALA A 168 -20.84 -24.29 -25.68
C ALA A 168 -20.88 -22.74 -25.74
N ALA A 169 -21.62 -22.11 -24.85
CA ALA A 169 -21.70 -20.64 -24.78
C ALA A 169 -20.38 -19.95 -24.38
N HIS A 170 -19.49 -20.69 -23.71
CA HIS A 170 -18.22 -20.17 -23.19
C HIS A 170 -16.99 -20.73 -23.93
N LEU A 171 -17.21 -21.38 -25.09
CA LEU A 171 -16.13 -21.81 -25.96
C LEU A 171 -15.57 -20.61 -26.73
N VAL A 172 -14.28 -20.38 -26.57
CA VAL A 172 -13.55 -19.36 -27.34
C VAL A 172 -13.25 -19.91 -28.74
N PRO A 173 -13.50 -19.16 -29.82
CA PRO A 173 -13.12 -19.56 -31.16
C PRO A 173 -11.62 -19.86 -31.25
N PRO A 174 -11.20 -20.89 -31.96
CA PRO A 174 -9.77 -21.19 -32.15
C PRO A 174 -9.09 -20.02 -32.85
N PRO A 175 -7.83 -19.69 -32.48
CA PRO A 175 -7.05 -18.66 -33.16
C PRO A 175 -6.82 -19.04 -34.62
N LEU A 176 -6.76 -18.07 -35.52
CA LEU A 176 -6.55 -18.25 -36.94
C LEU A 176 -5.23 -19.02 -37.26
N THR A 177 -4.25 -18.92 -36.37
CA THR A 177 -2.95 -19.59 -36.47
C THR A 177 -3.00 -21.10 -36.13
N ASN A 178 -4.00 -21.53 -35.36
CA ASN A 178 -4.18 -22.94 -35.01
C ASN A 178 -5.67 -23.28 -34.85
N PRO A 179 -6.37 -23.64 -35.93
CA PRO A 179 -7.81 -23.93 -35.89
C PRO A 179 -8.17 -25.17 -35.06
N ASN A 180 -7.20 -25.98 -34.64
CA ASN A 180 -7.44 -27.16 -33.81
C ASN A 180 -7.36 -26.83 -32.31
N LEU A 181 -6.89 -25.65 -31.93
CA LEU A 181 -6.80 -25.22 -30.56
C LEU A 181 -8.15 -24.69 -30.08
N LYS A 182 -8.96 -25.57 -29.51
CA LYS A 182 -10.22 -25.21 -28.88
C LYS A 182 -9.94 -24.77 -27.44
N ALA A 183 -10.34 -23.56 -27.09
CA ALA A 183 -10.24 -23.02 -25.75
C ALA A 183 -11.64 -22.94 -25.11
N TYR A 184 -11.67 -22.96 -23.80
CA TYR A 184 -12.82 -22.73 -22.98
C TYR A 184 -12.44 -21.71 -21.90
N THR A 185 -13.30 -20.73 -21.65
CA THR A 185 -13.11 -19.79 -20.54
C THR A 185 -14.11 -20.08 -19.46
N VAL A 186 -13.66 -20.35 -18.23
CA VAL A 186 -14.53 -20.38 -17.06
C VAL A 186 -15.12 -18.97 -16.90
N PRO A 187 -16.45 -18.78 -17.05
CA PRO A 187 -17.03 -17.45 -16.99
C PRO A 187 -16.83 -16.80 -15.62
N PHE A 188 -16.97 -15.50 -15.54
CA PHE A 188 -17.14 -14.76 -14.31
C PHE A 188 -18.58 -14.26 -14.21
N THR A 189 -19.22 -14.47 -13.07
CA THR A 189 -20.56 -13.99 -12.79
C THR A 189 -20.46 -12.92 -11.69
N PRO A 190 -20.63 -11.63 -12.01
CA PRO A 190 -20.66 -10.59 -10.99
C PRO A 190 -21.95 -10.70 -10.16
N VAL A 191 -21.93 -10.19 -8.94
CA VAL A 191 -23.11 -10.17 -8.08
C VAL A 191 -24.26 -9.44 -8.78
N GLY A 192 -25.43 -10.07 -8.87
CA GLY A 192 -26.60 -9.49 -9.55
C GLY A 192 -26.51 -9.38 -11.06
N GLY A 193 -25.42 -9.88 -11.69
CA GLY A 193 -25.18 -9.81 -13.14
C GLY A 193 -25.28 -11.15 -13.85
N SER A 194 -24.93 -11.16 -15.14
CA SER A 194 -24.88 -12.35 -16.01
C SER A 194 -23.44 -12.82 -16.19
N PRO A 195 -23.21 -14.12 -16.47
CA PRO A 195 -21.88 -14.64 -16.74
C PRO A 195 -21.18 -13.93 -17.93
N VAL A 196 -19.90 -13.58 -17.77
CA VAL A 196 -19.06 -12.97 -18.80
C VAL A 196 -17.79 -13.77 -18.99
N THR A 197 -17.20 -13.72 -20.19
CA THR A 197 -15.90 -14.33 -20.49
C THR A 197 -14.75 -13.34 -20.50
N ASP A 198 -15.04 -12.06 -20.69
CA ASP A 198 -14.08 -10.96 -20.55
C ASP A 198 -14.31 -10.28 -19.19
N VAL A 199 -13.27 -10.28 -18.38
CA VAL A 199 -13.32 -9.74 -17.00
C VAL A 199 -12.75 -8.32 -16.91
N ALA A 200 -12.24 -7.76 -18.01
CA ALA A 200 -11.56 -6.47 -18.01
C ALA A 200 -12.44 -5.29 -17.57
N ASP A 201 -13.78 -5.40 -17.76
CA ASP A 201 -14.75 -4.41 -17.30
C ASP A 201 -14.99 -4.45 -15.79
N TYR A 202 -14.56 -5.51 -15.10
CA TYR A 202 -14.79 -5.71 -13.67
C TYR A 202 -13.51 -5.57 -12.87
N PHE A 203 -12.41 -6.22 -13.29
CA PHE A 203 -11.14 -6.16 -12.62
C PHE A 203 -9.98 -6.35 -13.58
N THR A 204 -8.87 -5.69 -13.26
CA THR A 204 -7.63 -5.70 -14.04
C THR A 204 -6.46 -6.05 -13.12
N SER A 205 -5.25 -6.17 -13.66
CA SER A 205 -4.02 -6.36 -12.87
C SER A 205 -3.76 -5.25 -11.84
N ALA A 206 -4.40 -4.08 -12.00
CA ALA A 206 -4.25 -2.97 -11.06
C ALA A 206 -5.30 -3.00 -9.93
N SER A 207 -6.46 -3.63 -10.14
CA SER A 207 -7.58 -3.65 -9.18
C SER A 207 -7.87 -5.02 -8.57
N THR A 208 -7.32 -6.11 -9.14
CA THR A 208 -7.48 -7.45 -8.57
C THR A 208 -6.71 -7.62 -7.27
N ASN A 209 -7.20 -8.51 -6.39
CA ASN A 209 -6.51 -8.93 -5.18
C ASN A 209 -6.03 -10.39 -5.23
N GLU A 210 -6.13 -11.04 -6.40
CA GLU A 210 -5.72 -12.44 -6.54
C GLU A 210 -4.21 -12.64 -6.28
N ILE A 211 -3.87 -13.72 -5.59
CA ILE A 211 -2.48 -14.17 -5.44
C ILE A 211 -2.27 -15.37 -6.36
N THR A 212 -1.63 -15.12 -7.48
CA THR A 212 -1.47 -16.12 -8.54
C THR A 212 -0.54 -17.27 -8.17
N ALA A 213 0.40 -17.05 -7.25
CA ALA A 213 1.25 -18.08 -6.69
C ALA A 213 1.83 -17.63 -5.33
N ALA A 214 1.65 -18.44 -4.31
CA ALA A 214 2.22 -18.25 -2.98
C ALA A 214 3.13 -19.43 -2.65
N ARG A 215 4.38 -19.13 -2.30
CA ARG A 215 5.47 -20.10 -2.17
C ARG A 215 5.47 -20.78 -0.81
N THR A 216 5.67 -22.09 -0.81
CA THR A 216 5.97 -22.87 0.39
C THR A 216 7.49 -22.99 0.57
N GLY A 217 7.98 -22.67 1.75
CA GLY A 217 9.39 -22.80 2.12
C GLY A 217 9.84 -24.26 2.28
N THR A 218 11.17 -24.47 2.44
CA THR A 218 11.77 -25.80 2.58
C THR A 218 11.33 -26.54 3.86
N ASP A 219 10.83 -25.79 4.83
CA ASP A 219 10.26 -26.31 6.09
C ASP A 219 8.77 -26.72 5.97
N GLY A 220 8.18 -26.54 4.78
CA GLY A 220 6.76 -26.81 4.52
C GLY A 220 5.82 -25.73 5.03
N THR A 221 6.33 -24.56 5.40
CA THR A 221 5.52 -23.40 5.83
C THR A 221 5.50 -22.31 4.76
N GLY A 222 4.55 -21.39 4.87
CA GLY A 222 4.52 -20.19 4.04
C GLY A 222 3.51 -19.20 4.58
N THR A 223 3.59 -17.98 4.08
CA THR A 223 2.71 -16.87 4.44
C THR A 223 2.43 -16.00 3.21
N ALA A 224 1.23 -15.46 3.15
CA ALA A 224 0.84 -14.51 2.12
C ALA A 224 -0.12 -13.47 2.73
N ASN A 225 0.01 -12.21 2.32
CA ASN A 225 -0.94 -11.16 2.70
C ASN A 225 -1.96 -10.98 1.59
N MET A 226 -3.20 -11.33 1.87
CA MET A 226 -4.33 -11.22 0.95
C MET A 226 -5.12 -9.96 1.24
N GLU A 227 -5.17 -9.04 0.27
CA GLU A 227 -6.09 -7.90 0.35
C GLU A 227 -7.54 -8.40 0.34
N ILE A 228 -8.34 -7.93 1.27
CA ILE A 228 -9.78 -8.15 1.33
C ILE A 228 -10.47 -6.89 0.82
N GLN A 229 -11.21 -7.04 -0.26
CA GLN A 229 -11.93 -5.96 -0.92
C GLN A 229 -13.40 -6.01 -0.52
N THR A 230 -13.96 -4.82 -0.27
CA THR A 230 -15.40 -4.62 -0.04
C THR A 230 -16.11 -4.29 -1.34
N SER A 231 -17.41 -4.03 -1.31
CA SER A 231 -18.14 -3.58 -2.49
C SER A 231 -17.74 -2.18 -2.96
N LEU A 232 -16.95 -1.43 -2.19
CA LEU A 232 -16.40 -0.14 -2.62
C LEU A 232 -15.23 -0.33 -3.59
N GLU A 233 -14.33 -1.28 -3.32
CA GLU A 233 -13.18 -1.60 -4.16
C GLU A 233 -13.56 -2.60 -5.27
N ALA A 234 -14.44 -3.55 -4.97
CA ALA A 234 -14.88 -4.60 -5.87
C ALA A 234 -16.43 -4.72 -5.90
N PRO A 235 -17.14 -3.77 -6.53
CA PRO A 235 -18.60 -3.79 -6.60
C PRO A 235 -19.15 -5.09 -7.17
N HIS A 236 -18.43 -5.71 -8.08
CA HIS A 236 -18.79 -6.97 -8.73
C HIS A 236 -18.76 -8.19 -7.78
N LEU A 237 -18.11 -8.09 -6.62
CA LEU A 237 -18.19 -9.09 -5.54
C LEU A 237 -19.27 -8.75 -4.52
N GLY A 238 -19.62 -7.49 -4.34
CA GLY A 238 -20.66 -7.01 -3.42
C GLY A 238 -20.40 -7.33 -1.95
N CYS A 239 -19.15 -7.61 -1.55
CA CYS A 239 -18.81 -7.98 -0.18
C CYS A 239 -19.06 -6.81 0.80
N GLY A 240 -19.75 -7.07 1.90
CA GLY A 240 -20.09 -6.05 2.90
C GLY A 240 -21.28 -5.16 2.51
N GLU A 241 -21.84 -5.30 1.30
CA GLU A 241 -23.05 -4.58 0.90
C GLU A 241 -24.25 -4.97 1.76
N ALA A 242 -25.07 -4.01 2.13
CA ALA A 242 -26.26 -4.29 2.91
C ALA A 242 -27.29 -5.09 2.11
N LEU A 243 -27.61 -6.29 2.58
CA LEU A 243 -28.68 -7.13 2.03
C LEU A 243 -30.06 -6.59 2.43
N ALA A 244 -31.12 -7.09 1.81
CA ALA A 244 -32.50 -6.75 2.18
C ALA A 244 -32.82 -7.03 3.67
N SER A 245 -32.08 -7.93 4.31
CA SER A 245 -32.16 -8.20 5.75
C SER A 245 -31.49 -7.12 6.62
N GLY A 246 -30.74 -6.19 6.03
CA GLY A 246 -29.90 -5.22 6.71
C GLY A 246 -28.53 -5.77 7.14
N ALA A 247 -28.28 -7.08 6.97
CA ALA A 247 -26.98 -7.66 7.26
C ALA A 247 -25.98 -7.41 6.10
N PRO A 248 -24.68 -7.24 6.37
CA PRO A 248 -23.67 -7.17 5.34
C PRO A 248 -23.55 -8.50 4.58
N ARG A 249 -23.39 -8.45 3.26
CA ARG A 249 -23.12 -9.64 2.42
C ARG A 249 -21.79 -10.26 2.84
N SER A 250 -21.81 -11.55 3.14
CA SER A 250 -20.61 -12.36 3.35
C SER A 250 -19.98 -12.74 2.02
N CYS A 251 -18.67 -12.97 2.03
CA CYS A 251 -17.89 -13.48 0.90
C CYS A 251 -16.99 -14.64 1.34
N TRP A 252 -16.09 -15.07 0.47
CA TRP A 252 -15.21 -16.21 0.70
C TRP A 252 -13.78 -15.87 0.34
N LEU A 253 -12.84 -16.36 1.14
CA LEU A 253 -11.45 -16.52 0.74
C LEU A 253 -11.27 -17.98 0.33
N VAL A 254 -10.73 -18.20 -0.86
CA VAL A 254 -10.53 -19.53 -1.43
C VAL A 254 -9.04 -19.75 -1.67
N VAL A 255 -8.54 -20.88 -1.17
CA VAL A 255 -7.16 -21.33 -1.38
C VAL A 255 -7.19 -22.60 -2.22
N VAL A 256 -6.51 -22.61 -3.35
CA VAL A 256 -6.37 -23.75 -4.24
C VAL A 256 -4.91 -24.20 -4.24
N PRO A 257 -4.56 -25.31 -3.58
CA PRO A 257 -3.22 -25.89 -3.65
C PRO A 257 -2.97 -26.47 -5.05
N ARG A 258 -1.76 -26.29 -5.55
CA ARG A 258 -1.30 -26.77 -6.85
C ARG A 258 -0.15 -27.74 -6.65
N GLY A 259 -0.40 -29.03 -6.81
CA GLY A 259 0.60 -30.08 -6.71
C GLY A 259 1.40 -30.27 -8.00
N GLU A 260 2.10 -31.38 -8.11
CA GLU A 260 2.93 -31.73 -9.27
C GLU A 260 2.14 -32.41 -10.41
N THR A 261 0.84 -32.66 -10.21
CA THR A 261 0.02 -33.39 -11.20
C THR A 261 -0.95 -32.44 -11.90
N ASN A 262 -0.97 -32.50 -13.22
CA ASN A 262 -1.96 -31.79 -14.04
C ASN A 262 -3.33 -32.46 -13.95
N ALA A 263 -4.41 -31.73 -14.24
CA ALA A 263 -5.78 -32.23 -14.21
C ALA A 263 -6.02 -33.48 -15.10
N ASN A 264 -5.19 -33.72 -16.10
CA ASN A 264 -5.25 -34.91 -16.95
C ASN A 264 -4.39 -36.08 -16.44
N GLY A 265 -3.84 -36.00 -15.23
CA GLY A 265 -3.01 -37.03 -14.61
C GLY A 265 -1.55 -37.05 -15.06
N THR A 266 -1.09 -36.13 -15.89
CA THR A 266 0.32 -36.04 -16.29
C THR A 266 1.11 -35.22 -15.26
N LEU A 267 2.39 -35.56 -15.04
CA LEU A 267 3.24 -34.79 -14.15
C LEU A 267 3.63 -33.44 -14.77
N ALA A 268 3.78 -32.41 -13.93
CA ALA A 268 4.20 -31.07 -14.33
C ALA A 268 5.52 -31.08 -15.11
N GLU A 269 6.48 -31.92 -14.73
CA GLU A 269 7.76 -32.07 -15.45
C GLU A 269 7.61 -32.52 -16.92
N GLN A 270 6.50 -33.15 -17.25
CA GLN A 270 6.18 -33.58 -18.64
C GLN A 270 5.52 -32.45 -19.43
N SER A 271 5.15 -31.36 -18.81
CA SER A 271 4.57 -30.19 -19.45
C SER A 271 5.63 -29.29 -20.07
N PRO A 272 5.30 -28.52 -21.13
CA PRO A 272 6.20 -27.50 -21.64
C PRO A 272 6.59 -26.51 -20.53
N GLY A 273 7.88 -26.39 -20.25
CA GLY A 273 8.39 -25.55 -19.17
C GLY A 273 8.50 -26.24 -17.81
N GLY A 274 8.14 -27.52 -17.68
CA GLY A 274 8.28 -28.28 -16.43
C GLY A 274 7.34 -27.79 -15.29
N SER A 275 6.22 -27.19 -15.64
CA SER A 275 5.29 -26.57 -14.68
C SER A 275 3.89 -27.18 -14.79
N VAL A 276 3.16 -27.17 -13.67
CA VAL A 276 1.73 -27.48 -13.67
C VAL A 276 1.00 -26.49 -14.58
N VAL A 277 0.00 -26.97 -15.31
CA VAL A 277 -0.76 -26.16 -16.27
C VAL A 277 -2.25 -26.16 -15.93
N GLY A 278 -3.00 -25.22 -16.52
CA GLY A 278 -4.43 -25.08 -16.33
C GLY A 278 -4.82 -24.16 -15.17
N SER A 279 -6.01 -23.61 -15.27
CA SER A 279 -6.60 -22.69 -14.31
C SER A 279 -6.91 -23.36 -12.97
N PRO A 280 -6.78 -22.68 -11.82
CA PRO A 280 -7.29 -23.18 -10.53
C PRO A 280 -8.82 -23.33 -10.52
N LEU A 281 -9.50 -22.71 -11.48
CA LEU A 281 -10.95 -22.77 -11.64
C LEU A 281 -11.41 -24.00 -12.43
N SER A 282 -10.49 -24.85 -12.94
CA SER A 282 -10.85 -26.12 -13.60
C SER A 282 -11.45 -27.08 -12.59
N ALA A 283 -12.32 -27.98 -13.03
CA ALA A 283 -13.06 -28.88 -12.15
C ALA A 283 -12.15 -29.68 -11.22
N THR A 284 -11.06 -30.26 -11.73
CA THR A 284 -10.11 -31.04 -10.93
C THR A 284 -9.35 -30.15 -9.95
N ALA A 285 -8.78 -29.01 -10.39
CA ALA A 285 -8.06 -28.10 -9.48
C ALA A 285 -9.02 -27.51 -8.41
N TRP A 286 -10.25 -27.17 -8.81
CA TRP A 286 -11.28 -26.64 -7.91
C TRP A 286 -11.72 -27.65 -6.83
N SER A 287 -11.65 -28.95 -7.10
CA SER A 287 -11.95 -29.98 -6.11
C SER A 287 -10.96 -29.97 -4.94
N HIS A 288 -9.74 -29.45 -5.12
CA HIS A 288 -8.70 -29.35 -4.07
C HIS A 288 -8.87 -28.12 -3.18
N ARG A 289 -9.77 -27.19 -3.51
CA ARG A 289 -9.91 -25.92 -2.78
C ARG A 289 -10.17 -26.07 -1.30
N MET A 290 -9.76 -25.07 -0.55
CA MET A 290 -10.18 -24.78 0.83
C MET A 290 -10.94 -23.47 0.82
N VAL A 291 -12.01 -23.35 1.61
CA VAL A 291 -12.87 -22.16 1.62
C VAL A 291 -13.05 -21.62 3.03
N PHE A 292 -12.88 -20.31 3.19
CA PHE A 292 -12.99 -19.61 4.47
C PHE A 292 -14.09 -18.56 4.35
N PRO A 293 -15.18 -18.64 5.15
CA PRO A 293 -16.24 -17.64 5.11
C PRO A 293 -15.73 -16.31 5.68
N LEU A 294 -15.96 -15.23 4.96
CA LEU A 294 -15.58 -13.87 5.34
C LEU A 294 -16.83 -13.08 5.73
N GLN A 295 -16.84 -12.50 6.93
CA GLN A 295 -17.92 -11.65 7.44
C GLN A 295 -17.44 -10.21 7.54
N PHE A 296 -18.15 -9.31 6.91
CA PHE A 296 -17.78 -7.91 6.78
C PHE A 296 -18.45 -7.03 7.84
N ALA A 297 -17.77 -5.95 8.23
CA ALA A 297 -18.39 -4.82 8.87
C ALA A 297 -19.41 -4.18 7.92
N ALA A 298 -20.46 -3.58 8.44
CA ALA A 298 -21.41 -2.84 7.60
C ALA A 298 -20.69 -1.67 6.91
N ILE A 299 -20.87 -1.53 5.61
CA ILE A 299 -20.37 -0.40 4.83
C ILE A 299 -21.33 0.78 5.00
N GLY A 300 -20.77 1.97 5.19
CA GLY A 300 -21.52 3.21 5.36
C GLY A 300 -21.73 3.60 6.82
N SER A 301 -22.40 4.72 7.03
CA SER A 301 -22.66 5.25 8.37
C SER A 301 -23.58 4.32 9.16
N SER A 302 -23.12 3.85 10.29
CA SER A 302 -23.94 3.13 11.27
C SER A 302 -24.78 4.07 12.16
N CYS A 303 -24.61 5.40 11.99
CA CYS A 303 -25.32 6.40 12.76
C CYS A 303 -26.72 6.66 12.19
N ALA A 304 -27.70 6.88 13.08
CA ALA A 304 -29.06 7.22 12.67
C ALA A 304 -29.08 8.57 11.93
N LEU A 305 -29.80 8.62 10.81
CA LEU A 305 -29.99 9.87 10.08
C LEU A 305 -30.77 10.87 10.95
N GLY A 306 -30.31 12.13 11.00
CA GLY A 306 -30.93 13.21 11.74
C GLY A 306 -30.40 13.45 13.15
N ASN A 307 -29.39 12.69 13.61
CA ASN A 307 -28.62 13.05 14.80
C ASN A 307 -27.87 14.37 14.59
N ALA A 308 -27.59 15.08 15.71
CA ALA A 308 -26.66 16.21 15.67
C ALA A 308 -25.30 15.75 15.16
N GLU A 309 -24.70 16.49 14.23
CA GLU A 309 -23.38 16.19 13.70
C GLU A 309 -22.34 17.14 14.32
N GLN A 310 -21.28 16.55 14.88
CA GLN A 310 -20.09 17.28 15.31
C GLN A 310 -18.93 16.95 14.36
N ARG A 311 -18.35 17.99 13.79
CA ARG A 311 -17.20 17.86 12.91
C ARG A 311 -15.91 17.84 13.69
N LEU A 312 -15.09 16.85 13.39
CA LEU A 312 -13.70 16.74 13.79
C LEU A 312 -12.84 16.77 12.53
N VAL A 313 -11.71 17.42 12.60
CA VAL A 313 -10.74 17.46 11.52
C VAL A 313 -9.38 17.07 12.05
N GLY A 314 -8.45 16.68 11.22
CA GLY A 314 -7.10 16.38 11.67
C GLY A 314 -6.29 15.55 10.71
N ASP A 315 -5.16 15.10 11.20
CA ASP A 315 -4.19 14.34 10.45
C ASP A 315 -4.66 12.92 10.11
N GLU A 316 -3.88 12.27 9.26
CA GLU A 316 -4.17 10.91 8.81
C GLU A 316 -3.95 9.85 9.89
N LEU A 317 -3.00 10.08 10.80
CA LEU A 317 -2.61 9.11 11.83
C LEU A 317 -3.77 8.69 12.73
N PHE A 318 -4.77 9.57 12.88
CA PHE A 318 -5.97 9.32 13.69
C PHE A 318 -7.09 8.58 12.93
N SER A 319 -7.03 8.49 11.62
CA SER A 319 -8.14 8.04 10.75
C SER A 319 -8.64 6.63 11.05
N ASP A 320 -7.76 5.66 11.27
CA ASP A 320 -8.15 4.28 11.55
C ASP A 320 -8.79 4.12 12.94
N ALA A 321 -8.29 4.83 13.96
CA ALA A 321 -8.89 4.85 15.29
C ALA A 321 -10.30 5.45 15.23
N MET A 322 -10.46 6.60 14.56
CA MET A 322 -11.76 7.26 14.42
C MET A 322 -12.75 6.42 13.63
N THR A 323 -12.32 5.77 12.57
CA THR A 323 -13.16 4.84 11.76
C THR A 323 -13.72 3.72 12.63
N SER A 324 -12.91 3.15 13.52
CA SER A 324 -13.35 2.14 14.49
C SER A 324 -14.33 2.71 15.50
N TRP A 325 -14.00 3.87 16.10
CA TRP A 325 -14.76 4.47 17.19
C TRP A 325 -16.10 5.09 16.78
N GLN A 326 -16.18 5.66 15.57
CA GLN A 326 -17.35 6.34 15.06
C GLN A 326 -18.62 5.49 15.20
N SER A 327 -18.52 4.21 14.86
CA SER A 327 -19.66 3.31 14.91
C SER A 327 -20.17 3.03 16.33
N ALA A 328 -19.32 3.05 17.34
CA ALA A 328 -19.68 2.89 18.74
C ALA A 328 -20.22 4.20 19.32
N LEU A 329 -19.64 5.33 18.91
CA LEU A 329 -20.06 6.68 19.33
C LEU A 329 -21.45 7.07 18.84
N CYS A 330 -21.97 6.46 17.75
CA CYS A 330 -23.34 6.69 17.29
C CYS A 330 -24.39 6.46 18.39
N GLY A 331 -24.11 5.56 19.35
CA GLY A 331 -25.00 5.27 20.47
C GLY A 331 -25.16 6.42 21.47
N THR A 332 -24.33 7.45 21.40
CA THR A 332 -24.39 8.65 22.28
C THR A 332 -25.46 9.67 21.86
N GLY A 333 -26.05 9.51 20.67
CA GLY A 333 -27.01 10.46 20.11
C GLY A 333 -26.39 11.55 19.25
N THR A 334 -25.06 11.66 19.22
CA THR A 334 -24.28 12.57 18.38
C THR A 334 -23.53 11.79 17.32
N THR A 335 -23.51 12.28 16.09
CA THR A 335 -22.71 11.73 14.98
C THR A 335 -21.41 12.53 14.91
N TYR A 336 -20.29 11.85 15.09
CA TYR A 336 -18.97 12.47 14.95
C TYR A 336 -18.43 12.21 13.55
N GLY A 337 -18.39 13.27 12.71
CA GLY A 337 -17.83 13.23 11.39
C GLY A 337 -16.36 13.62 11.43
N TYR A 338 -15.45 12.77 10.94
CA TYR A 338 -14.02 13.09 10.82
C TYR A 338 -13.66 13.40 9.38
N SER A 339 -12.91 14.48 9.18
CA SER A 339 -12.33 14.84 7.89
C SER A 339 -10.82 14.89 8.02
N GLN A 340 -10.14 13.98 7.32
CA GLN A 340 -8.69 14.02 7.17
C GLN A 340 -8.32 15.22 6.30
N ILE A 341 -7.51 16.12 6.84
CA ILE A 341 -6.99 17.31 6.16
C ILE A 341 -5.55 17.56 6.63
N GLY A 342 -4.81 18.40 5.90
CA GLY A 342 -3.45 18.77 6.33
C GLY A 342 -3.43 19.45 7.70
N ASP A 343 -2.36 19.23 8.46
CA ASP A 343 -2.24 19.71 9.86
C ASP A 343 -2.41 21.22 10.00
N ASP A 344 -1.85 22.01 9.09
CA ASP A 344 -2.00 23.46 9.09
C ASP A 344 -3.43 23.91 8.85
N GLU A 345 -4.14 23.25 7.93
CA GLU A 345 -5.55 23.54 7.70
C GLU A 345 -6.39 23.13 8.91
N ALA A 346 -6.08 21.99 9.54
CA ALA A 346 -6.76 21.54 10.77
C ALA A 346 -6.57 22.55 11.90
N ARG A 347 -5.36 23.08 12.09
CA ARG A 347 -5.07 24.15 13.05
C ARG A 347 -5.82 25.44 12.72
N SER A 348 -5.89 25.79 11.45
CA SER A 348 -6.58 27.01 10.99
C SER A 348 -8.10 26.95 11.23
N GLN A 349 -8.71 25.77 11.15
CA GLN A 349 -10.13 25.56 11.49
C GLN A 349 -10.43 25.99 12.92
N LEU A 350 -9.55 25.71 13.89
CA LEU A 350 -9.76 26.02 15.29
C LEU A 350 -9.90 27.52 15.55
N THR A 351 -9.13 28.33 14.87
CA THR A 351 -9.10 29.80 15.00
C THR A 351 -10.04 30.52 14.03
N SER A 352 -10.67 29.81 13.10
CA SER A 352 -11.53 30.34 12.06
C SER A 352 -12.79 30.98 12.65
N THR A 353 -13.19 32.14 12.11
CA THR A 353 -14.47 32.79 12.42
C THR A 353 -15.59 32.38 11.48
N VAL A 354 -15.33 31.49 10.54
CA VAL A 354 -16.31 31.01 9.56
C VAL A 354 -17.33 30.11 10.27
N SER A 355 -18.61 30.31 9.96
CA SER A 355 -19.67 29.46 10.50
C SER A 355 -19.51 28.02 9.99
N GLY A 356 -19.56 27.06 10.90
CA GLY A 356 -19.38 25.63 10.56
C GLY A 356 -17.94 25.13 10.55
N ALA A 357 -16.95 25.97 10.85
CA ALA A 357 -15.57 25.52 11.09
C ALA A 357 -15.53 24.57 12.31
N SER A 358 -14.70 23.54 12.23
CA SER A 358 -14.50 22.61 13.34
C SER A 358 -13.92 23.31 14.57
N ARG A 359 -14.37 22.94 15.74
CA ARG A 359 -13.80 23.37 17.03
C ARG A 359 -13.09 22.22 17.74
N LEU A 360 -12.82 21.13 17.04
CA LEU A 360 -11.89 20.11 17.48
C LEU A 360 -11.05 19.69 16.28
N ALA A 361 -9.74 19.84 16.44
CA ALA A 361 -8.76 19.30 15.49
C ALA A 361 -7.86 18.30 16.20
N VAL A 362 -7.52 17.22 15.49
CA VAL A 362 -6.51 16.26 15.94
C VAL A 362 -5.19 16.62 15.30
N VAL A 363 -4.16 16.89 16.14
CA VAL A 363 -2.84 17.39 15.73
C VAL A 363 -1.76 16.74 16.59
N ASN A 364 -0.54 16.64 16.08
CA ASN A 364 0.60 16.11 16.83
C ASN A 364 1.68 17.17 17.14
N ALA A 365 1.38 18.44 16.86
CA ALA A 365 2.16 19.60 17.28
C ALA A 365 1.25 20.71 17.83
N PRO A 366 1.73 21.60 18.70
CA PRO A 366 0.93 22.71 19.20
C PRO A 366 0.65 23.72 18.08
N LEU A 367 -0.37 24.59 18.31
CA LEU A 367 -0.64 25.70 17.42
C LEU A 367 0.51 26.75 17.51
N ASP A 368 1.06 27.11 16.37
CA ASP A 368 2.07 28.16 16.26
C ASP A 368 1.65 29.13 15.13
N PRO A 369 1.48 30.44 15.40
CA PRO A 369 1.55 31.07 16.73
C PRO A 369 0.41 30.61 17.65
N ALA A 370 0.68 30.61 18.96
CA ALA A 370 -0.35 30.33 19.96
C ALA A 370 -1.51 31.32 19.82
N PRO A 371 -2.78 30.87 19.81
CA PRO A 371 -3.94 31.72 19.63
C PRO A 371 -4.20 32.59 20.90
N ASP A 372 -4.90 33.70 20.72
CA ASP A 372 -5.27 34.61 21.79
C ASP A 372 -6.21 33.97 22.84
N GLU A 373 -6.94 32.91 22.46
CA GLU A 373 -7.83 32.15 23.37
C GLU A 373 -7.16 30.86 23.87
N PRO A 374 -7.55 30.38 25.08
CA PRO A 374 -7.01 29.14 25.61
C PRO A 374 -7.42 27.91 24.76
N VAL A 375 -6.43 27.22 24.18
CA VAL A 375 -6.60 25.91 23.59
C VAL A 375 -6.23 24.84 24.61
N ARG A 376 -6.96 23.73 24.63
CA ARG A 376 -6.66 22.56 25.46
C ARG A 376 -6.35 21.37 24.55
N TYR A 377 -5.29 20.67 24.90
CA TYR A 377 -4.81 19.50 24.21
C TYR A 377 -5.05 18.27 25.06
N ALA A 378 -5.77 17.30 24.50
CA ALA A 378 -6.04 16.00 25.13
C ALA A 378 -5.40 14.90 24.29
N PRO A 379 -4.49 14.08 24.80
CA PRO A 379 -3.91 12.98 24.01
C PRO A 379 -5.01 11.96 23.70
N VAL A 380 -5.14 11.57 22.43
CA VAL A 380 -6.20 10.65 21.99
C VAL A 380 -5.67 9.32 21.49
N VAL A 381 -4.58 9.32 20.72
CA VAL A 381 -3.89 8.10 20.27
C VAL A 381 -2.39 8.31 20.25
N GLN A 382 -1.65 7.22 20.22
CA GLN A 382 -0.21 7.22 19.96
C GLN A 382 0.12 6.10 18.98
N THR A 383 0.95 6.44 18.00
CA THR A 383 1.33 5.56 16.90
C THR A 383 2.74 5.91 16.39
N ALA A 384 3.14 5.43 15.24
CA ALA A 384 4.44 5.73 14.66
C ALA A 384 4.36 5.91 13.15
N LEU A 385 5.23 6.75 12.61
CA LEU A 385 5.53 6.77 11.18
C LEU A 385 6.56 5.67 10.90
N VAL A 386 6.36 4.89 9.83
CA VAL A 386 7.17 3.72 9.50
C VAL A 386 7.51 3.69 8.01
N ILE A 387 8.60 3.02 7.65
CA ILE A 387 8.88 2.64 6.26
C ILE A 387 8.46 1.18 6.11
N ALA A 388 7.30 0.99 5.49
CA ALA A 388 6.77 -0.34 5.19
C ALA A 388 7.36 -0.88 3.89
N TYR A 389 7.43 -2.21 3.76
CA TYR A 389 8.00 -2.83 2.56
C TYR A 389 7.37 -4.17 2.21
N THR A 390 7.42 -4.47 0.91
CA THR A 390 7.19 -5.80 0.34
C THR A 390 8.39 -6.14 -0.53
N ILE A 391 9.28 -6.97 -0.03
CA ILE A 391 10.52 -7.38 -0.69
C ILE A 391 10.58 -8.91 -0.73
N ASP A 392 10.73 -9.46 -1.93
CA ASP A 392 10.98 -10.87 -2.14
C ASP A 392 12.48 -11.10 -2.36
N ARG A 393 13.00 -12.20 -1.83
CA ARG A 393 14.38 -12.61 -2.01
C ARG A 393 14.63 -13.00 -3.45
N GLN A 394 15.64 -12.40 -4.05
CA GLN A 394 16.05 -12.63 -5.44
C GLN A 394 17.55 -12.84 -5.47
N TYR A 395 17.98 -14.07 -5.25
CA TYR A 395 19.40 -14.37 -5.14
C TYR A 395 20.10 -14.51 -6.50
N LYS A 396 21.38 -14.18 -6.53
CA LYS A 396 22.28 -14.45 -7.66
C LYS A 396 22.32 -15.96 -7.95
N LEU A 397 22.45 -16.31 -9.23
CA LEU A 397 22.59 -17.70 -9.62
C LEU A 397 23.82 -18.33 -8.93
N GLY A 398 23.61 -19.47 -8.27
CA GLY A 398 24.65 -20.17 -7.53
C GLY A 398 24.86 -19.68 -6.09
N SER A 399 24.00 -18.79 -5.57
CA SER A 399 23.99 -18.45 -4.16
C SER A 399 23.65 -19.68 -3.31
N SER A 400 24.32 -19.81 -2.17
CA SER A 400 24.00 -20.85 -1.17
C SER A 400 22.63 -20.66 -0.50
N LEU A 401 22.03 -19.48 -0.68
CA LEU A 401 20.73 -19.11 -0.13
C LEU A 401 19.58 -19.29 -1.13
N SER A 402 19.85 -19.87 -2.31
CA SER A 402 18.87 -20.01 -3.39
C SER A 402 17.61 -20.81 -3.03
N GLU A 403 17.67 -21.63 -1.98
CA GLU A 403 16.47 -22.33 -1.48
C GLU A 403 15.42 -21.39 -0.90
N ARG A 404 15.83 -20.16 -0.48
CA ARG A 404 14.92 -19.11 0.01
C ARG A 404 14.49 -18.14 -1.09
N ASP A 405 14.89 -18.39 -2.33
CA ASP A 405 14.58 -17.50 -3.46
C ASP A 405 13.07 -17.36 -3.66
N GLY A 406 12.60 -16.14 -3.85
CA GLY A 406 11.19 -15.81 -3.99
C GLY A 406 10.37 -15.76 -2.69
N THR A 407 10.99 -16.03 -1.52
CA THR A 407 10.32 -15.83 -0.23
C THR A 407 10.45 -14.38 0.23
N ALA A 408 9.53 -13.93 1.08
CA ALA A 408 9.55 -12.55 1.59
C ALA A 408 10.75 -12.30 2.52
N LEU A 409 11.38 -11.13 2.37
CA LEU A 409 12.45 -10.66 3.27
C LEU A 409 11.86 -10.31 4.65
N ASP A 410 12.48 -10.83 5.71
CA ASP A 410 11.95 -10.70 7.07
C ASP A 410 12.48 -9.47 7.82
N ASP A 411 13.67 -9.02 7.50
CA ASP A 411 14.35 -7.94 8.21
C ASP A 411 14.98 -6.93 7.25
N LEU A 412 14.80 -5.65 7.54
CA LEU A 412 15.35 -4.53 6.80
C LEU A 412 15.76 -3.43 7.77
N VAL A 413 16.97 -2.92 7.63
CA VAL A 413 17.49 -1.83 8.46
C VAL A 413 17.78 -0.61 7.59
N LEU A 414 17.27 0.54 8.02
CA LEU A 414 17.53 1.84 7.39
C LEU A 414 18.04 2.82 8.43
N ASN A 415 19.05 3.62 8.04
CA ASN A 415 19.53 4.75 8.82
C ASN A 415 19.04 6.08 8.21
N PRO A 416 19.22 7.22 8.91
CA PRO A 416 18.77 8.53 8.41
C PRO A 416 19.35 8.89 7.03
N ARG A 417 20.63 8.58 6.76
CA ARG A 417 21.26 8.91 5.47
C ARG A 417 20.71 8.10 4.31
N LEU A 418 20.44 6.81 4.48
CA LEU A 418 19.78 6.00 3.45
C LEU A 418 18.38 6.53 3.12
N VAL A 419 17.64 6.96 4.14
CA VAL A 419 16.33 7.59 3.93
C VAL A 419 16.47 8.92 3.21
N ALA A 420 17.46 9.76 3.56
CA ALA A 420 17.77 10.99 2.83
C ALA A 420 18.06 10.72 1.34
N LYS A 421 18.86 9.70 1.03
CA LYS A 421 19.18 9.30 -0.36
C LYS A 421 17.93 8.92 -1.16
N LEU A 422 16.98 8.21 -0.54
CA LEU A 422 15.70 7.84 -1.16
C LEU A 422 14.78 9.05 -1.37
N LEU A 423 14.65 9.92 -0.36
CA LEU A 423 13.79 11.10 -0.41
C LEU A 423 14.27 12.14 -1.42
N THR A 424 15.57 12.22 -1.64
CA THR A 424 16.19 13.19 -2.56
C THR A 424 16.44 12.63 -3.96
N GLN A 425 15.84 11.49 -4.31
CA GLN A 425 15.99 10.87 -5.64
C GLN A 425 17.47 10.77 -6.07
N SER A 426 18.34 10.37 -5.13
CA SER A 426 19.79 10.38 -5.35
C SER A 426 20.31 9.10 -6.02
N TYR A 427 19.49 8.05 -6.12
CA TYR A 427 19.82 6.87 -6.93
C TYR A 427 19.46 7.09 -8.40
N ARG A 428 20.27 6.52 -9.32
CA ARG A 428 20.07 6.71 -10.76
C ARG A 428 18.70 6.23 -11.25
N ALA A 429 18.18 5.14 -10.67
CA ALA A 429 16.88 4.58 -11.06
C ALA A 429 15.68 5.41 -10.54
N ASP A 430 15.89 6.37 -9.66
CA ASP A 430 14.83 7.22 -9.14
C ASP A 430 14.47 8.37 -10.10
N VAL A 431 15.30 8.62 -11.09
CA VAL A 431 15.07 9.64 -12.10
C VAL A 431 14.82 9.02 -13.48
N PRO A 432 14.02 9.66 -14.34
CA PRO A 432 13.74 9.18 -15.68
C PRO A 432 15.03 8.99 -16.50
N GLY A 433 15.11 7.86 -17.23
CA GLY A 433 16.29 7.52 -18.01
C GLY A 433 17.45 6.93 -17.21
N GLY A 434 17.28 6.65 -15.96
CA GLY A 434 18.27 5.93 -15.13
C GLY A 434 19.57 6.67 -14.95
N GLY A 435 19.55 8.02 -14.94
CA GLY A 435 20.73 8.84 -14.78
C GLY A 435 21.76 8.67 -15.92
N SER A 436 21.29 8.41 -17.17
CA SER A 436 22.13 8.37 -18.36
C SER A 436 22.80 9.72 -18.65
N GLY A 437 22.38 10.77 -17.93
CA GLY A 437 22.99 12.09 -17.91
C GLY A 437 23.82 12.33 -16.65
N LYS A 438 24.85 13.17 -16.75
CA LYS A 438 25.49 13.81 -15.60
C LYS A 438 24.43 14.61 -14.86
N PRO A 439 24.29 14.65 -13.51
CA PRO A 439 25.33 14.45 -12.53
C PRO A 439 25.26 13.13 -11.74
N LEU A 440 24.22 12.31 -11.88
CA LEU A 440 24.04 11.11 -11.07
C LEU A 440 24.80 9.87 -11.59
N ILE A 441 25.61 10.03 -12.66
CA ILE A 441 26.22 8.87 -13.35
C ILE A 441 27.11 8.01 -12.44
N ASP A 442 27.73 8.61 -11.44
CA ASP A 442 28.65 7.94 -10.53
C ASP A 442 27.94 7.38 -9.28
N ASN A 443 26.68 7.74 -9.07
CA ASN A 443 25.89 7.22 -7.96
C ASN A 443 25.44 5.77 -8.22
N PRO A 444 25.18 4.98 -7.18
CA PRO A 444 24.59 3.65 -7.30
C PRO A 444 23.29 3.68 -8.12
N ARG A 445 23.03 2.60 -8.87
CA ARG A 445 21.80 2.52 -9.67
C ARG A 445 20.55 2.59 -8.78
N SER A 446 20.54 1.87 -7.67
CA SER A 446 19.44 1.81 -6.70
C SER A 446 20.00 1.46 -5.32
N ILE A 447 19.17 1.50 -4.31
CA ILE A 447 19.56 1.21 -2.93
C ILE A 447 20.22 -0.18 -2.78
N VAL A 448 19.81 -1.20 -3.53
CA VAL A 448 20.44 -2.54 -3.50
C VAL A 448 21.87 -2.57 -4.05
N ASN A 449 22.32 -1.50 -4.67
CA ASN A 449 23.70 -1.33 -5.13
C ASN A 449 24.50 -0.40 -4.20
N ASP A 450 23.89 0.13 -3.14
CA ASP A 450 24.52 1.04 -2.18
C ASP A 450 25.34 0.24 -1.15
N PRO A 451 26.65 0.44 -1.05
CA PRO A 451 27.48 -0.27 -0.08
C PRO A 451 27.06 -0.01 1.39
N GLU A 452 26.53 1.18 1.71
CA GLU A 452 26.01 1.49 3.04
C GLU A 452 24.80 0.63 3.38
N PHE A 453 23.88 0.50 2.44
CA PHE A 453 22.71 -0.34 2.62
C PHE A 453 23.07 -1.82 2.79
N ILE A 454 24.01 -2.31 2.00
CA ILE A 454 24.52 -3.68 2.10
C ILE A 454 25.21 -3.92 3.44
N ALA A 455 25.96 -2.94 3.96
CA ALA A 455 26.63 -3.06 5.25
C ALA A 455 25.63 -3.23 6.41
N LEU A 456 24.45 -2.59 6.33
CA LEU A 456 23.36 -2.74 7.30
C LEU A 456 22.51 -3.99 7.06
N ASN A 457 22.46 -4.49 5.81
CA ASN A 457 21.62 -5.59 5.37
C ASN A 457 22.44 -6.64 4.59
N PRO A 458 23.35 -7.40 5.23
CA PRO A 458 24.33 -8.25 4.53
C PRO A 458 23.73 -9.36 3.66
N GLU A 459 22.52 -9.84 3.97
CA GLU A 459 21.82 -10.83 3.13
C GLU A 459 21.62 -10.31 1.70
N LEU A 460 21.40 -9.01 1.53
CA LEU A 460 21.12 -8.37 0.25
C LEU A 460 22.34 -8.28 -0.68
N GLU A 461 23.56 -8.52 -0.18
CA GLU A 461 24.76 -8.69 -1.03
C GLU A 461 24.57 -9.84 -2.03
N GLN A 462 23.82 -10.86 -1.66
CA GLN A 462 23.55 -12.02 -2.50
C GLN A 462 22.42 -11.80 -3.51
N PHE A 463 21.72 -10.67 -3.47
CA PHE A 463 20.59 -10.39 -4.36
C PHE A 463 21.06 -10.06 -5.79
N VAL A 464 20.17 -10.33 -6.75
CA VAL A 464 20.34 -9.88 -8.12
C VAL A 464 20.10 -8.38 -8.18
N HIS A 465 21.14 -7.62 -8.51
CA HIS A 465 21.11 -6.14 -8.52
C HIS A 465 20.40 -5.51 -9.73
N THR A 466 19.65 -6.29 -10.51
CA THR A 466 18.95 -5.82 -11.71
C THR A 466 17.54 -5.29 -11.44
N ALA A 467 16.87 -5.82 -10.43
CA ALA A 467 15.60 -5.29 -9.98
C ALA A 467 15.87 -4.23 -8.90
N GLY A 468 15.85 -2.98 -9.28
CA GLY A 468 15.87 -1.89 -8.30
C GLY A 468 14.50 -1.74 -7.65
N PRO A 469 14.43 -1.28 -6.41
CA PRO A 469 13.16 -0.85 -5.83
C PRO A 469 12.59 0.28 -6.68
N ASP A 470 11.27 0.37 -6.70
CA ASP A 470 10.57 1.48 -7.34
C ASP A 470 10.76 2.82 -6.59
N GLY A 471 11.80 2.94 -5.78
CA GLY A 471 12.06 4.07 -4.89
C GLY A 471 11.20 4.01 -3.62
N LEU A 472 11.27 5.04 -2.80
CA LEU A 472 10.39 5.20 -1.66
C LEU A 472 9.12 5.93 -2.09
N MET A 473 7.97 5.30 -1.95
CA MET A 473 6.67 5.98 -2.13
C MET A 473 6.42 6.91 -0.94
N VAL A 474 5.94 8.10 -1.23
CA VAL A 474 5.64 9.14 -0.23
C VAL A 474 4.30 9.80 -0.57
N GLY A 475 3.58 10.25 0.44
CA GLY A 475 2.31 10.95 0.30
C GLY A 475 2.47 12.34 -0.31
N LEU A 476 1.41 12.81 -0.96
CA LEU A 476 1.25 14.19 -1.41
C LEU A 476 0.74 15.04 -0.24
N GLY A 477 1.20 16.28 -0.15
CA GLY A 477 0.73 17.25 0.86
C GLY A 477 1.73 17.44 1.99
N THR A 478 1.27 18.13 3.02
CA THR A 478 2.05 18.50 4.21
C THR A 478 1.54 17.76 5.43
N SER A 479 2.46 17.39 6.35
CA SER A 479 2.11 16.78 7.63
C SER A 479 3.18 17.01 8.67
N ASP A 480 2.77 17.21 9.91
CA ASP A 480 3.66 17.27 11.08
C ASP A 480 4.47 15.96 11.24
N ALA A 481 3.89 14.82 10.86
CA ALA A 481 4.57 13.53 10.83
C ALA A 481 5.72 13.52 9.80
N TYR A 482 5.54 14.15 8.64
CA TYR A 482 6.60 14.31 7.66
C TYR A 482 7.69 15.26 8.16
N ALA A 483 7.31 16.33 8.84
CA ALA A 483 8.27 17.21 9.50
C ALA A 483 9.09 16.46 10.57
N GLN A 484 8.47 15.54 11.32
CA GLN A 484 9.20 14.70 12.28
C GLN A 484 10.22 13.77 11.61
N LEU A 485 9.88 13.18 10.46
CA LEU A 485 10.82 12.38 9.68
C LEU A 485 12.04 13.24 9.25
N TRP A 486 11.80 14.44 8.73
CA TRP A 486 12.89 15.34 8.34
C TRP A 486 13.75 15.75 9.52
N ARG A 487 13.14 16.03 10.69
CA ARG A 487 13.91 16.33 11.92
C ARG A 487 14.82 15.17 12.30
N TRP A 488 14.32 13.92 12.24
CA TRP A 488 15.14 12.73 12.49
C TRP A 488 16.27 12.58 11.45
N VAL A 489 16.01 12.81 10.17
CA VAL A 489 17.03 12.75 9.10
C VAL A 489 18.08 13.83 9.31
N ILE A 490 17.66 15.08 9.57
CA ILE A 490 18.56 16.23 9.69
C ILE A 490 19.34 16.21 11.01
N ALA A 491 18.81 15.60 12.08
CA ALA A 491 19.54 15.43 13.34
C ALA A 491 20.79 14.56 13.18
N ASP A 492 20.76 13.59 12.26
CA ASP A 492 21.95 12.78 11.97
C ASP A 492 23.02 13.60 11.23
N PRO A 493 24.26 13.68 11.75
CA PRO A 493 25.30 14.52 11.14
C PRO A 493 25.73 14.04 9.75
N PHE A 494 25.66 12.73 9.47
CA PHE A 494 26.06 12.17 8.18
C PHE A 494 24.97 12.37 7.13
N ALA A 495 23.71 12.24 7.50
CA ALA A 495 22.57 12.55 6.63
C ALA A 495 22.53 14.05 6.30
N ARG A 496 22.73 14.92 7.30
CA ARG A 496 22.78 16.37 7.12
C ARG A 496 23.92 16.79 6.19
N ALA A 497 25.13 16.28 6.38
CA ALA A 497 26.27 16.56 5.51
C ALA A 497 26.00 16.12 4.06
N PHE A 498 25.38 14.94 3.88
CA PHE A 498 24.95 14.43 2.56
C PHE A 498 23.94 15.37 1.89
N LEU A 499 22.92 15.82 2.62
CA LEU A 499 21.93 16.78 2.12
C LEU A 499 22.55 18.14 1.73
N GLN A 500 23.64 18.55 2.39
CA GLN A 500 24.42 19.76 2.09
C GLN A 500 25.40 19.57 0.93
N GLY A 501 25.41 18.40 0.28
CA GLY A 501 26.22 18.11 -0.90
C GLY A 501 27.55 17.44 -0.62
N GLU A 502 27.87 17.07 0.63
CA GLU A 502 29.08 16.32 0.94
C GLU A 502 28.91 14.85 0.48
N PRO A 503 29.88 14.29 -0.26
CA PRO A 503 29.84 12.86 -0.62
C PRO A 503 29.86 11.98 0.63
N ASP A 504 29.15 10.84 0.56
CA ASP A 504 29.33 9.80 1.57
C ASP A 504 30.71 9.12 1.44
N GLU A 505 31.04 8.21 2.37
CA GLU A 505 32.33 7.49 2.38
C GLU A 505 32.54 6.56 1.18
N TYR A 506 31.51 6.31 0.36
CA TYR A 506 31.57 5.52 -0.86
C TYR A 506 31.56 6.39 -2.13
N GLY A 507 31.51 7.72 -1.98
CA GLY A 507 31.55 8.69 -3.06
C GLY A 507 30.22 9.04 -3.67
N MET A 508 29.10 8.56 -3.11
CA MET A 508 27.76 8.95 -3.54
C MET A 508 27.44 10.38 -3.09
N THR A 509 26.83 11.16 -3.98
CA THR A 509 26.41 12.55 -3.72
C THR A 509 24.88 12.68 -3.80
N VAL A 510 24.35 13.65 -3.10
CA VAL A 510 22.93 14.02 -3.22
C VAL A 510 22.63 14.49 -4.65
N ASN A 511 21.41 14.27 -5.14
CA ASN A 511 20.99 14.84 -6.41
C ASN A 511 21.09 16.37 -6.32
N PRO A 512 21.86 17.02 -7.19
CA PRO A 512 22.15 18.46 -7.12
C PRO A 512 20.92 19.35 -7.05
N VAL A 513 19.81 18.94 -7.67
CA VAL A 513 18.55 19.69 -7.59
C VAL A 513 18.06 19.83 -6.14
N TYR A 514 18.32 18.82 -5.32
CA TYR A 514 17.93 18.85 -3.91
C TYR A 514 18.95 19.56 -3.03
N ALA A 515 20.23 19.55 -3.40
CA ALA A 515 21.23 20.39 -2.72
C ALA A 515 20.90 21.87 -2.84
N ASP A 516 20.34 22.29 -4.00
CA ASP A 516 19.93 23.68 -4.24
C ASP A 516 18.69 24.11 -3.45
N LEU A 517 17.91 23.15 -2.89
CA LEU A 517 16.73 23.45 -2.06
C LEU A 517 17.07 23.82 -0.62
N ASP A 518 18.30 23.59 -0.18
CA ASP A 518 18.77 23.88 1.20
C ASP A 518 17.86 23.28 2.30
N LEU A 519 17.45 22.02 2.12
CA LEU A 519 16.50 21.32 2.97
C LEU A 519 16.90 21.31 4.47
N THR A 520 18.18 21.45 4.76
CA THR A 520 18.68 21.42 6.15
C THR A 520 18.41 22.70 6.93
N HIS A 521 18.03 23.78 6.26
CA HIS A 521 17.73 25.08 6.85
C HIS A 521 16.27 25.53 6.65
N ASP A 522 15.44 24.70 6.04
CA ASP A 522 14.00 24.98 5.90
C ASP A 522 13.28 24.69 7.22
N PRO A 523 12.78 25.69 7.94
CA PRO A 523 12.08 25.49 9.21
C PRO A 523 10.70 24.86 9.05
N ASN A 524 10.14 24.88 7.81
CA ASN A 524 8.78 24.43 7.50
C ASN A 524 8.82 23.19 6.60
N LEU A 525 9.86 22.38 6.69
CA LEU A 525 10.00 21.18 5.89
C LEU A 525 9.06 20.09 6.42
N ASP A 526 7.86 20.00 5.85
CA ASP A 526 6.75 19.13 6.24
C ASP A 526 6.17 18.32 5.08
N SER A 527 6.88 18.29 3.94
CA SER A 527 6.47 17.61 2.71
C SER A 527 7.68 16.98 2.00
N PHE A 528 7.42 16.19 0.96
CA PHE A 528 8.48 15.51 0.19
C PHE A 528 8.52 16.06 -1.23
N PRO A 529 9.34 17.10 -1.51
CA PRO A 529 9.43 17.64 -2.85
C PRO A 529 9.99 16.61 -3.83
N LYS A 530 9.35 16.47 -5.01
CA LYS A 530 9.91 15.73 -6.16
C LYS A 530 10.47 16.75 -7.14
N ALA A 531 11.60 17.33 -6.74
CA ALA A 531 12.17 18.52 -7.37
C ALA A 531 12.90 18.25 -8.69
N ASP A 532 13.31 17.01 -8.95
CA ASP A 532 13.97 16.65 -10.21
C ASP A 532 12.93 16.57 -11.33
N LEU A 533 12.95 17.51 -12.25
CA LEU A 533 12.05 17.63 -13.39
C LEU A 533 12.58 16.93 -14.66
N SER A 534 13.57 16.06 -14.52
CA SER A 534 14.11 15.28 -15.64
C SER A 534 13.03 14.51 -16.38
N THR A 535 13.15 14.44 -17.70
CA THR A 535 12.26 13.68 -18.57
C THR A 535 13.06 12.69 -19.40
N TYR A 536 12.45 11.58 -19.76
CA TYR A 536 13.06 10.57 -20.61
C TYR A 536 12.12 10.11 -21.72
N ARG A 537 12.65 9.99 -22.94
CA ARG A 537 11.94 9.41 -24.07
C ARG A 537 12.56 8.06 -24.37
N GLN A 538 11.74 7.01 -24.33
CA GLN A 538 12.20 5.64 -24.42
C GLN A 538 12.77 5.26 -25.80
N ASP A 539 12.18 5.80 -26.88
CA ASP A 539 12.62 5.53 -28.26
C ASP A 539 12.12 6.65 -29.17
N ASP A 540 13.01 7.22 -30.00
CA ASP A 540 12.65 8.26 -30.98
C ASP A 540 11.81 7.71 -32.14
N SER A 541 11.78 6.41 -32.36
CA SER A 541 10.95 5.74 -33.37
C SER A 541 9.48 5.62 -32.98
N VAL A 542 9.16 5.71 -31.67
CA VAL A 542 7.78 5.70 -31.16
C VAL A 542 7.34 7.16 -30.95
N PRO A 543 6.19 7.58 -31.51
CA PRO A 543 5.70 8.95 -31.36
C PRO A 543 5.13 9.20 -29.95
N ALA A 544 5.80 8.69 -28.92
CA ALA A 544 5.44 8.91 -27.53
C ALA A 544 6.13 10.15 -26.99
N PRO A 545 5.45 10.99 -26.17
CA PRO A 545 6.13 12.03 -25.40
C PRO A 545 7.10 11.40 -24.40
N GLY A 546 8.04 12.18 -23.88
CA GLY A 546 8.83 11.73 -22.72
C GLY A 546 7.95 11.64 -21.49
N TYR A 547 8.29 10.72 -20.56
CA TYR A 547 7.71 10.69 -19.22
C TYR A 547 8.65 11.38 -18.23
N GLY A 548 8.06 11.98 -17.19
CA GLY A 548 8.78 12.71 -16.16
C GLY A 548 8.93 11.93 -14.86
N THR A 549 9.52 12.56 -13.87
CA THR A 549 9.73 11.99 -12.54
C THR A 549 8.41 11.61 -11.86
N LEU A 550 7.37 12.44 -12.01
CA LEU A 550 6.05 12.14 -11.43
C LEU A 550 5.35 10.96 -12.11
N ASP A 551 5.64 10.69 -13.39
CA ASP A 551 5.14 9.50 -14.07
C ASP A 551 5.89 8.25 -13.61
N LEU A 552 7.21 8.35 -13.39
CA LEU A 552 8.06 7.27 -12.91
C LEU A 552 7.83 6.97 -11.42
N ARG A 553 7.70 8.02 -10.60
CA ARG A 553 7.56 7.97 -9.14
C ARG A 553 6.40 8.86 -8.70
N PRO A 554 5.15 8.46 -8.92
CA PRO A 554 4.01 9.26 -8.49
C PRO A 554 3.95 9.41 -6.97
N TYR A 555 3.30 10.44 -6.49
CA TYR A 555 2.87 10.51 -5.10
C TYR A 555 1.77 9.49 -4.84
N THR A 556 1.67 9.04 -3.60
CA THR A 556 0.46 8.41 -3.08
C THR A 556 -0.52 9.49 -2.61
N ASN A 557 -1.81 9.16 -2.58
CA ASN A 557 -2.82 10.12 -2.13
C ASN A 557 -2.66 10.42 -0.63
N ASP A 558 -2.34 9.38 0.13
CA ASP A 558 -2.20 9.38 1.57
C ASP A 558 -1.32 8.19 2.03
N MET A 559 -1.14 8.01 3.34
CA MET A 559 -0.36 6.93 3.93
C MET A 559 -1.05 5.57 3.76
N ALA A 560 -2.37 5.51 3.81
CA ALA A 560 -3.14 4.29 3.59
C ALA A 560 -3.04 3.81 2.13
N ASP A 561 -3.08 4.72 1.15
CA ASP A 561 -2.79 4.41 -0.27
C ASP A 561 -1.35 3.93 -0.44
N ALA A 562 -0.39 4.55 0.25
CA ALA A 562 1.02 4.14 0.24
C ALA A 562 1.18 2.70 0.75
N ALA A 563 0.54 2.35 1.85
CA ALA A 563 0.53 1.00 2.41
C ALA A 563 -0.13 -0.01 1.44
N SER A 564 -1.31 0.32 0.90
CA SER A 564 -2.02 -0.53 -0.06
C SER A 564 -1.20 -0.80 -1.33
N ARG A 565 -0.57 0.24 -1.90
CA ARG A 565 0.32 0.08 -3.06
C ARG A 565 1.56 -0.74 -2.75
N THR A 566 2.10 -0.62 -1.55
CA THR A 566 3.25 -1.43 -1.10
C THR A 566 2.86 -2.90 -0.96
N GLN A 567 1.68 -3.19 -0.43
CA GLN A 567 1.16 -4.55 -0.32
C GLN A 567 1.04 -5.22 -1.70
N LYS A 568 0.53 -4.49 -2.69
CA LYS A 568 0.43 -4.95 -4.08
C LYS A 568 1.76 -4.89 -4.84
N ALA A 569 2.81 -4.30 -4.26
CA ALA A 569 4.05 -3.95 -4.95
C ALA A 569 3.80 -3.19 -6.27
N ASN A 570 2.89 -2.21 -6.22
CA ASN A 570 2.48 -1.39 -7.36
C ASN A 570 2.70 0.10 -7.06
N ALA A 571 3.82 0.63 -7.51
CA ALA A 571 4.16 2.04 -7.30
C ALA A 571 3.25 3.02 -8.09
N GLY A 572 2.38 2.53 -8.95
CA GLY A 572 1.50 3.37 -9.78
C GLY A 572 2.21 4.11 -10.91
N ALA A 573 3.46 3.73 -11.24
CA ALA A 573 4.23 4.33 -12.32
C ALA A 573 3.47 4.26 -13.66
N LYS A 574 3.39 5.38 -14.38
CA LYS A 574 2.69 5.52 -15.67
C LYS A 574 3.71 5.72 -16.79
N ILE A 575 4.47 4.68 -17.10
CA ILE A 575 5.59 4.73 -18.04
C ILE A 575 5.41 3.82 -19.25
N VAL A 576 4.36 3.01 -19.32
CA VAL A 576 4.05 2.15 -20.46
C VAL A 576 3.19 2.92 -21.45
N TRP A 577 3.73 3.17 -22.67
CA TRP A 577 2.96 3.86 -23.71
C TRP A 577 1.98 2.91 -24.38
N ASP A 578 0.69 3.24 -24.32
CA ASP A 578 -0.37 2.47 -24.98
C ASP A 578 -0.94 3.25 -26.16
N VAL A 579 -0.66 2.76 -27.37
CA VAL A 579 -1.14 3.34 -28.64
C VAL A 579 -2.62 3.07 -28.88
N ASN A 580 -3.21 2.08 -28.20
CA ASN A 580 -4.62 1.70 -28.37
C ASN A 580 -5.54 2.46 -27.43
N LYS A 581 -4.99 3.16 -26.42
CA LYS A 581 -5.75 4.06 -25.57
C LYS A 581 -6.30 5.23 -26.36
N LEU A 582 -7.47 5.72 -26.06
CA LEU A 582 -8.09 6.86 -26.74
C LEU A 582 -8.29 8.03 -25.76
N PRO A 583 -7.50 9.13 -25.89
CA PRO A 583 -6.34 9.29 -26.76
C PRO A 583 -5.16 8.43 -26.31
N PRO A 584 -4.20 8.11 -27.20
CA PRO A 584 -2.98 7.40 -26.82
C PRO A 584 -2.28 8.05 -25.63
N GLY A 585 -1.79 7.24 -24.69
CA GLY A 585 -1.24 7.80 -23.46
C GLY A 585 -0.47 6.77 -22.63
N PHE A 586 0.23 7.26 -21.61
CA PHE A 586 0.88 6.38 -20.64
C PHE A 586 -0.14 5.65 -19.77
N THR A 587 0.12 4.37 -19.51
CA THR A 587 -0.62 3.51 -18.61
C THR A 587 0.27 3.02 -17.49
N SER A 588 -0.34 2.47 -16.45
CA SER A 588 0.38 1.88 -15.32
C SER A 588 1.31 0.74 -15.78
N SER A 589 2.48 0.65 -15.15
CA SER A 589 3.37 -0.50 -15.29
C SER A 589 2.83 -1.77 -14.61
N GLY A 590 1.78 -1.64 -13.80
CA GLY A 590 1.19 -2.72 -13.04
C GLY A 590 1.97 -3.10 -11.77
N ALA A 591 1.49 -4.11 -11.08
CA ALA A 591 2.14 -4.68 -9.90
C ALA A 591 3.38 -5.49 -10.32
N GLN A 592 4.37 -5.52 -9.43
CA GLN A 592 5.54 -6.39 -9.58
C GLN A 592 5.16 -7.86 -9.36
N LEU A 593 5.88 -8.75 -10.02
CA LEU A 593 5.56 -10.17 -9.97
C LEU A 593 5.87 -10.79 -8.61
N PRO A 594 5.00 -11.66 -8.08
CA PRO A 594 5.31 -12.45 -6.89
C PRO A 594 6.65 -13.18 -7.02
N GLY A 595 7.44 -13.21 -5.95
CA GLY A 595 8.78 -13.77 -5.94
C GLY A 595 9.88 -12.85 -6.48
N SER A 596 9.52 -11.65 -6.96
CA SER A 596 10.48 -10.64 -7.44
C SER A 596 10.10 -9.21 -7.06
N ARG A 597 9.25 -9.05 -6.03
CA ARG A 597 8.80 -7.75 -5.56
C ARG A 597 9.91 -7.02 -4.80
N PHE A 598 9.95 -5.71 -4.99
CA PHE A 598 10.76 -4.80 -4.19
C PHE A 598 10.06 -3.43 -4.15
N SER A 599 9.26 -3.21 -3.13
CA SER A 599 8.47 -1.99 -2.95
C SER A 599 8.60 -1.49 -1.51
N MET A 600 8.72 -0.17 -1.35
CA MET A 600 8.82 0.49 -0.05
C MET A 600 7.97 1.76 -0.04
N ALA A 601 7.35 2.06 1.09
CA ALA A 601 6.63 3.31 1.28
C ALA A 601 6.78 3.86 2.69
N LEU A 602 6.69 5.18 2.80
CA LEU A 602 6.45 5.86 4.05
C LEU A 602 4.96 5.82 4.35
N THR A 603 4.58 5.33 5.52
CA THR A 603 3.20 5.20 5.98
C THR A 603 3.13 5.23 7.50
N ASP A 604 1.95 5.28 8.07
CA ASP A 604 1.73 5.10 9.49
C ASP A 604 1.70 3.61 9.88
N LEU A 605 1.92 3.33 11.16
CA LEU A 605 1.97 1.96 11.66
C LEU A 605 0.59 1.26 11.59
N ALA A 606 -0.50 1.99 11.77
CA ALA A 606 -1.85 1.41 11.70
C ALA A 606 -2.17 0.96 10.28
N SER A 607 -1.89 1.79 9.28
CA SER A 607 -2.01 1.43 7.86
C SER A 607 -1.08 0.28 7.47
N ALA A 608 0.19 0.27 7.94
CA ALA A 608 1.10 -0.85 7.70
C ALA A 608 0.55 -2.16 8.27
N GLN A 609 0.01 -2.14 9.49
CA GLN A 609 -0.62 -3.29 10.14
C GLN A 609 -1.92 -3.73 9.44
N ARG A 610 -2.74 -2.76 9.04
CA ARG A 610 -3.98 -3.00 8.31
C ARG A 610 -3.74 -3.74 7.00
N TYR A 611 -2.65 -3.43 6.30
CA TYR A 611 -2.28 -4.11 5.05
C TYR A 611 -1.27 -5.25 5.24
N GLY A 612 -0.98 -5.66 6.48
CA GLY A 612 -0.12 -6.80 6.79
C GLY A 612 1.34 -6.63 6.34
N LEU A 613 1.82 -5.40 6.31
CA LEU A 613 3.16 -5.08 5.84
C LEU A 613 4.23 -5.27 6.91
N ARG A 614 5.42 -5.64 6.49
CA ARG A 614 6.61 -5.54 7.31
C ARG A 614 7.12 -4.11 7.32
N THR A 615 7.72 -3.70 8.44
CA THR A 615 8.29 -2.36 8.60
C THR A 615 9.79 -2.45 8.83
N ALA A 616 10.53 -1.51 8.26
CA ALA A 616 11.97 -1.43 8.46
C ALA A 616 12.30 -1.01 9.90
N ARG A 617 13.37 -1.59 10.43
CA ARG A 617 13.99 -1.10 11.66
C ARG A 617 14.75 0.19 11.35
N LEU A 618 14.49 1.24 12.11
CA LEU A 618 15.14 2.53 11.94
C LEU A 618 16.24 2.75 12.99
N VAL A 619 17.36 3.29 12.53
CA VAL A 619 18.48 3.60 13.43
C VAL A 619 18.19 4.90 14.17
N ASN A 620 18.09 4.83 15.50
CA ASN A 620 17.87 6.00 16.35
C ASN A 620 19.18 6.75 16.66
N ALA A 621 19.12 7.92 17.31
CA ALA A 621 20.29 8.72 17.69
C ALA A 621 21.24 8.03 18.70
N ALA A 622 20.80 6.93 19.34
CA ALA A 622 21.65 6.07 20.16
C ALA A 622 22.39 4.99 19.34
N GLY A 623 22.21 4.96 18.02
CA GLY A 623 22.83 3.99 17.10
C GLY A 623 22.18 2.60 17.14
N GLN A 624 20.94 2.47 17.59
CA GLN A 624 20.21 1.21 17.64
C GLN A 624 19.20 1.11 16.51
N ALA A 625 19.17 -0.01 15.79
CA ALA A 625 18.13 -0.32 14.81
C ALA A 625 16.91 -0.90 15.54
N LEU A 626 15.82 -0.18 15.55
CA LEU A 626 14.61 -0.49 16.31
C LEU A 626 13.40 -0.66 15.39
N ALA A 627 12.57 -1.64 15.69
CA ALA A 627 11.22 -1.76 15.11
C ALA A 627 10.26 -0.83 15.86
N ALA A 628 9.15 -0.44 15.21
CA ALA A 628 8.03 0.23 15.88
C ALA A 628 7.15 -0.83 16.54
N ASP A 629 7.42 -1.12 17.80
CA ASP A 629 6.64 -2.02 18.65
C ASP A 629 6.23 -1.32 19.95
N ASP A 630 5.38 -1.96 20.75
CA ASP A 630 4.81 -1.35 21.96
C ASP A 630 5.90 -0.88 22.92
N ASP A 631 6.97 -1.67 23.12
CA ASP A 631 8.05 -1.36 24.06
C ASP A 631 8.89 -0.16 23.56
N THR A 632 9.23 -0.13 22.28
CA THR A 632 10.07 0.90 21.68
C THR A 632 9.32 2.21 21.47
N MET A 633 8.01 2.14 21.18
CA MET A 633 7.13 3.30 21.12
C MET A 633 6.90 3.88 22.54
N GLN A 634 6.66 3.01 23.55
CA GLN A 634 6.51 3.48 24.92
C GLN A 634 7.79 4.18 25.44
N ALA A 635 8.95 3.60 25.17
CA ALA A 635 10.23 4.22 25.51
C ALA A 635 10.43 5.59 24.83
N ALA A 636 9.92 5.75 23.60
CA ALA A 636 9.94 7.03 22.91
C ALA A 636 8.97 8.03 23.53
N VAL A 637 7.74 7.64 23.84
CA VAL A 637 6.75 8.49 24.53
C VAL A 637 7.26 8.97 25.89
N ASP A 638 7.94 8.10 26.64
CA ASP A 638 8.52 8.46 27.95
C ASP A 638 9.69 9.47 27.81
N ALA A 639 10.34 9.47 26.64
CA ALA A 639 11.45 10.37 26.32
C ALA A 639 11.01 11.71 25.70
N MET A 640 9.74 11.84 25.29
CA MET A 640 9.22 13.07 24.67
C MET A 640 9.35 14.28 25.59
N VAL A 641 9.55 15.44 24.97
CA VAL A 641 9.52 16.74 25.65
C VAL A 641 8.14 17.37 25.50
N THR A 642 7.75 18.19 26.49
CA THR A 642 6.45 18.89 26.42
C THR A 642 6.68 20.31 25.93
N VAL A 643 5.99 20.68 24.85
CA VAL A 643 5.96 22.02 24.26
C VAL A 643 4.51 22.48 24.24
N ASP A 644 4.17 23.55 24.93
CA ASP A 644 2.84 24.16 24.99
C ASP A 644 1.69 23.17 25.30
N GLY A 645 1.98 22.15 26.09
CA GLY A 645 1.01 21.14 26.53
C GLY A 645 0.93 19.89 25.61
N VAL A 646 1.69 19.85 24.53
CA VAL A 646 1.82 18.72 23.61
C VAL A 646 3.17 18.03 23.83
N ARG A 647 3.20 16.70 23.92
CA ARG A 647 4.44 15.92 23.92
C ARG A 647 4.91 15.73 22.50
N VAL A 648 6.11 16.15 22.22
CA VAL A 648 6.74 16.02 20.89
C VAL A 648 8.04 15.22 20.98
N THR A 649 8.33 14.47 19.93
CA THR A 649 9.56 13.67 19.82
C THR A 649 10.75 14.60 19.65
N ASP A 650 11.76 14.44 20.52
CA ASP A 650 13.06 15.07 20.36
C ASP A 650 13.95 14.19 19.48
N ALA A 651 14.25 14.67 18.26
CA ALA A 651 15.05 13.94 17.27
C ALA A 651 16.49 13.67 17.72
N ASP A 652 17.03 14.48 18.64
CA ASP A 652 18.36 14.32 19.23
C ASP A 652 18.40 13.38 20.45
N THR A 653 17.24 12.84 20.85
CA THR A 653 17.16 12.00 22.04
C THR A 653 17.99 10.73 21.88
N ARG A 654 18.91 10.46 22.83
CA ARG A 654 19.77 9.28 22.86
C ARG A 654 19.27 8.22 23.82
N VAL A 655 17.97 8.20 24.08
CA VAL A 655 17.35 7.20 24.93
C VAL A 655 17.40 5.85 24.20
N ARG A 656 18.00 4.87 24.87
CA ARG A 656 18.07 3.51 24.32
C ARG A 656 16.68 2.90 24.27
N GLY A 657 16.38 2.22 23.19
CA GLY A 657 15.09 1.58 22.96
C GLY A 657 13.99 2.51 22.45
N ALA A 658 14.21 3.82 22.33
CA ALA A 658 13.21 4.77 21.82
C ALA A 658 13.16 4.71 20.28
N TYR A 659 12.00 4.36 19.71
CA TYR A 659 11.76 4.41 18.27
C TYR A 659 11.68 5.86 17.78
N PRO A 660 12.41 6.27 16.75
CA PRO A 660 12.63 7.69 16.46
C PRO A 660 11.42 8.44 15.88
N LEU A 661 10.45 7.75 15.33
CA LEU A 661 9.30 8.33 14.64
C LEU A 661 7.98 8.01 15.35
N THR A 662 7.99 7.89 16.67
CA THR A 662 6.79 7.76 17.49
C THR A 662 6.10 9.10 17.63
N LEU A 663 4.77 9.14 17.52
CA LEU A 663 3.93 10.33 17.54
C LEU A 663 2.77 10.13 18.53
N VAL A 664 2.32 11.23 19.14
CA VAL A 664 1.12 11.28 19.97
C VAL A 664 0.20 12.34 19.40
N ASP A 665 -1.01 11.94 19.05
CA ASP A 665 -2.03 12.84 18.53
C ASP A 665 -2.88 13.40 19.66
N TYR A 666 -3.18 14.68 19.56
CA TYR A 666 -3.94 15.43 20.54
C TYR A 666 -5.20 16.03 19.94
N ALA A 667 -6.33 15.81 20.58
CA ALA A 667 -7.51 16.60 20.32
C ALA A 667 -7.29 18.01 20.89
N ALA A 668 -7.16 18.99 20.01
CA ALA A 668 -7.03 20.41 20.34
C ALA A 668 -8.39 21.07 20.28
N VAL A 669 -8.80 21.74 21.38
CA VAL A 669 -10.11 22.41 21.52
C VAL A 669 -9.92 23.85 21.97
N PRO A 670 -10.35 24.89 21.21
CA PRO A 670 -10.41 26.28 21.63
C PRO A 670 -11.61 26.45 22.57
N VAL A 671 -11.32 26.65 23.86
CA VAL A 671 -12.32 26.55 24.92
C VAL A 671 -13.39 27.63 24.84
N CYS A 672 -13.01 28.85 24.39
CA CYS A 672 -13.89 30.02 24.44
C CYS A 672 -14.79 30.13 23.20
N SER A 673 -14.30 29.80 22.05
CA SER A 673 -15.02 29.88 20.78
C SER A 673 -15.93 28.65 20.51
N ALA A 674 -15.68 27.51 21.19
CA ALA A 674 -16.57 26.36 21.15
C ALA A 674 -17.85 26.64 21.92
N SER A 675 -19.02 26.34 21.38
CA SER A 675 -20.31 26.48 22.09
C SER A 675 -20.44 25.50 23.27
N ALA A 676 -21.39 25.74 24.16
CA ALA A 676 -21.63 24.84 25.30
C ALA A 676 -21.99 23.41 24.84
N ASP A 677 -22.81 23.29 23.80
CA ASP A 677 -23.22 22.00 23.25
C ASP A 677 -22.01 21.28 22.59
N GLN A 678 -21.21 21.99 21.80
CA GLN A 678 -19.98 21.43 21.22
C GLN A 678 -19.00 20.95 22.30
N ARG A 679 -18.78 21.74 23.35
CA ARG A 679 -17.91 21.32 24.46
C ARG A 679 -18.39 20.04 25.15
N SER A 680 -19.72 19.91 25.37
CA SER A 680 -20.31 18.72 25.98
C SER A 680 -20.16 17.49 25.08
N ASP A 681 -20.39 17.65 23.77
CA ASP A 681 -20.18 16.58 22.80
C ASP A 681 -18.69 16.18 22.73
N TYR A 682 -17.79 17.16 22.71
CA TYR A 682 -16.35 16.87 22.71
C TYR A 682 -15.89 16.21 24.03
N ALA A 683 -16.44 16.58 25.16
CA ALA A 683 -16.17 15.90 26.42
C ALA A 683 -16.64 14.44 26.39
N THR A 684 -17.79 14.16 25.77
CA THR A 684 -18.30 12.80 25.57
C THR A 684 -17.37 11.98 24.67
N PHE A 685 -16.92 12.57 23.55
CA PHE A 685 -15.94 11.96 22.66
C PHE A 685 -14.63 11.65 23.39
N LEU A 686 -14.07 12.62 24.11
CA LEU A 686 -12.81 12.46 24.84
C LEU A 686 -12.90 11.36 25.90
N ARG A 687 -13.99 11.31 26.70
CA ARG A 687 -14.19 10.23 27.69
C ARG A 687 -14.23 8.86 27.02
N TYR A 688 -14.84 8.74 25.86
CA TYR A 688 -14.80 7.51 25.08
C TYR A 688 -13.37 7.18 24.62
N ALA A 689 -12.69 8.16 24.02
CA ALA A 689 -11.30 8.03 23.57
C ALA A 689 -10.35 7.64 24.71
N GLY A 690 -10.55 8.13 25.93
CA GLY A 690 -9.71 7.81 27.09
C GLY A 690 -10.07 6.50 27.82
N SER A 691 -11.18 5.83 27.44
CA SER A 691 -11.65 4.62 28.14
C SER A 691 -11.84 3.44 27.19
N THR A 692 -13.06 3.24 26.70
CA THR A 692 -13.40 2.11 25.80
C THR A 692 -12.58 2.15 24.52
N GLY A 693 -12.35 3.34 23.98
CA GLY A 693 -11.54 3.55 22.78
C GLY A 693 -10.07 3.11 22.91
N GLN A 694 -9.56 2.94 24.14
CA GLN A 694 -8.18 2.45 24.39
C GLN A 694 -8.06 0.94 24.52
N VAL A 695 -9.15 0.19 24.38
CA VAL A 695 -9.11 -1.27 24.47
C VAL A 695 -8.70 -1.83 23.10
N PRO A 696 -7.52 -2.45 22.96
CA PRO A 696 -7.09 -3.01 21.68
C PRO A 696 -8.03 -4.13 21.21
N GLY A 697 -8.31 -4.19 19.89
CA GLY A 697 -9.13 -5.28 19.35
C GLY A 697 -9.60 -5.03 17.92
N GLU A 698 -10.25 -6.07 17.36
CA GLU A 698 -10.81 -6.05 16.01
C GLU A 698 -12.30 -5.64 15.98
N SER A 699 -12.90 -5.49 17.16
CA SER A 699 -14.32 -5.13 17.28
C SER A 699 -14.56 -3.65 17.01
N LYS A 700 -15.75 -3.31 16.55
CA LYS A 700 -16.19 -1.92 16.42
C LYS A 700 -16.02 -1.18 17.75
N GLY A 701 -15.38 -0.02 17.69
CA GLY A 701 -15.10 0.81 18.86
C GLY A 701 -13.82 0.48 19.61
N ALA A 702 -13.15 -0.62 19.31
CA ALA A 702 -11.84 -0.94 19.87
C ALA A 702 -10.73 -0.08 19.25
N LEU A 703 -9.57 -0.05 19.91
CA LEU A 703 -8.36 0.54 19.37
C LEU A 703 -7.76 -0.42 18.31
N PRO A 704 -7.63 -0.01 17.05
CA PRO A 704 -7.08 -0.86 16.01
C PRO A 704 -5.59 -1.23 16.27
N ARG A 705 -5.09 -2.22 15.54
CA ARG A 705 -3.65 -2.54 15.53
C ARG A 705 -2.85 -1.35 15.02
N GLY A 706 -1.62 -1.21 15.48
CA GLY A 706 -0.72 -0.11 15.12
C GLY A 706 -0.83 1.12 16.02
N TYR A 707 -1.77 1.10 16.97
CA TYR A 707 -1.83 2.09 18.03
C TYR A 707 -1.40 1.49 19.36
N LEU A 708 -0.61 2.25 20.10
CA LEU A 708 -0.25 1.95 21.48
C LEU A 708 -1.30 2.55 22.41
N PRO A 709 -1.92 1.80 23.35
CA PRO A 709 -2.87 2.37 24.30
C PRO A 709 -2.25 3.48 25.17
N LEU A 710 -3.01 4.54 25.41
CA LEU A 710 -2.57 5.64 26.27
C LEU A 710 -2.20 5.16 27.68
N GLY A 711 -1.09 5.63 28.21
CA GLY A 711 -0.69 5.42 29.60
C GLY A 711 -1.66 6.04 30.61
N ALA A 712 -1.58 5.64 31.88
CA ALA A 712 -2.50 6.13 32.93
C ALA A 712 -2.47 7.66 33.05
N SER A 713 -1.27 8.28 33.05
CA SER A 713 -1.15 9.74 33.16
C SER A 713 -1.76 10.47 31.95
N GLN A 714 -1.63 9.92 30.75
CA GLN A 714 -2.22 10.53 29.56
C GLN A 714 -3.76 10.44 29.58
N ARG A 715 -4.32 9.32 30.09
CA ARG A 715 -5.77 9.20 30.28
C ARG A 715 -6.29 10.14 31.37
N ASP A 716 -5.49 10.39 32.40
CA ASP A 716 -5.82 11.39 33.45
C ASP A 716 -5.83 12.81 32.87
N ASP A 717 -4.82 13.15 32.03
CA ASP A 717 -4.74 14.44 31.33
C ASP A 717 -5.94 14.61 30.38
N LEU A 718 -6.29 13.60 29.61
CA LEU A 718 -7.46 13.61 28.73
C LEU A 718 -8.77 13.80 29.51
N THR A 719 -8.92 13.06 30.62
CA THR A 719 -10.10 13.18 31.49
C THR A 719 -10.22 14.57 32.07
N ALA A 720 -9.11 15.18 32.52
CA ALA A 720 -9.08 16.54 33.04
C ALA A 720 -9.53 17.58 31.99
N VAL A 721 -9.15 17.39 30.72
CA VAL A 721 -9.65 18.25 29.61
C VAL A 721 -11.14 18.03 29.40
N ALA A 722 -11.62 16.79 29.36
CA ALA A 722 -13.05 16.49 29.21
C ALA A 722 -13.89 17.10 30.31
N ASP A 723 -13.44 16.99 31.58
CA ASP A 723 -14.12 17.56 32.74
C ASP A 723 -14.13 19.09 32.73
N LEU A 724 -13.05 19.71 32.27
CA LEU A 724 -12.98 21.16 32.09
C LEU A 724 -13.98 21.64 31.04
N LEU A 725 -14.11 20.94 29.90
CA LEU A 725 -15.03 21.31 28.83
C LEU A 725 -16.49 21.24 29.28
N ASP A 726 -16.83 20.33 30.18
CA ASP A 726 -18.18 20.10 30.72
C ASP A 726 -18.48 21.00 31.96
N ASP A 727 -17.48 21.67 32.54
CA ASP A 727 -17.70 22.58 33.72
C ASP A 727 -17.86 24.05 33.29
N PRO A 728 -19.09 24.61 33.26
CA PRO A 728 -19.33 25.98 32.87
C PRO A 728 -18.59 27.02 33.76
N LYS A 729 -18.30 26.65 35.02
CA LYS A 729 -17.58 27.56 35.94
C LYS A 729 -16.08 27.58 35.63
N ALA A 730 -15.52 26.44 35.27
CA ALA A 730 -14.13 26.36 34.84
C ALA A 730 -13.94 27.11 33.50
N VAL A 731 -14.85 26.91 32.55
CA VAL A 731 -14.86 27.63 31.26
C VAL A 731 -14.97 29.14 31.48
N ALA A 732 -15.90 29.60 32.33
CA ALA A 732 -16.08 31.03 32.59
C ALA A 732 -14.84 31.69 33.21
N LYS A 733 -14.01 30.95 33.92
CA LYS A 733 -12.73 31.49 34.44
C LYS A 733 -11.70 31.68 33.37
N LEU A 734 -11.68 30.79 32.36
CA LEU A 734 -10.75 30.85 31.24
C LEU A 734 -11.20 31.86 30.18
N CYS A 735 -12.51 32.04 30.03
CA CYS A 735 -13.14 32.88 29.04
C CYS A 735 -13.94 34.02 29.72
N PRO A 736 -13.26 35.01 30.30
CA PRO A 736 -13.98 36.12 30.88
C PRO A 736 -14.79 36.84 29.80
N PRO A 737 -16.04 37.26 30.09
CA PRO A 737 -16.82 38.04 29.14
C PRO A 737 -16.01 39.25 28.68
N ALA A 738 -15.95 39.49 27.39
CA ALA A 738 -15.30 40.65 26.82
C ALA A 738 -15.79 41.89 27.61
N ALA A 739 -14.87 42.66 28.18
CA ALA A 739 -15.20 43.88 28.91
C ALA A 739 -16.08 44.70 27.97
N THR A 740 -17.35 44.89 28.38
CA THR A 740 -18.31 45.68 27.62
C THR A 740 -17.66 47.04 27.46
N ALA A 741 -17.19 47.38 26.29
CA ALA A 741 -16.67 48.71 26.03
C ALA A 741 -17.80 49.69 26.36
N THR A 742 -17.63 50.42 27.43
CA THR A 742 -18.55 51.49 27.83
C THR A 742 -18.71 52.38 26.58
N PRO A 743 -19.91 52.56 26.05
CA PRO A 743 -20.04 53.40 24.87
C PRO A 743 -19.57 54.79 25.25
N THR A 744 -18.40 55.16 24.74
CA THR A 744 -17.92 56.56 24.79
C THR A 744 -18.94 57.35 24.02
N ALA A 745 -19.65 58.25 24.73
CA ALA A 745 -20.66 59.07 24.16
C ALA A 745 -20.10 59.85 22.97
N SER A 746 -20.64 59.56 21.79
CA SER A 746 -20.33 60.27 20.53
C SER A 746 -20.76 61.75 20.71
N PRO A 747 -19.90 62.73 20.40
CA PRO A 747 -20.32 64.12 20.43
C PRO A 747 -21.35 64.31 19.31
N SER A 748 -22.47 64.93 19.71
CA SER A 748 -23.60 65.41 18.88
C SER A 748 -23.12 66.24 17.70
N PRO A 749 -23.59 65.96 16.50
CA PRO A 749 -23.20 66.83 15.34
C PRO A 749 -23.93 68.16 15.39
N THR A 750 -23.18 69.22 15.34
CA THR A 750 -23.66 70.54 15.09
C THR A 750 -24.14 70.70 13.64
N PRO A 751 -25.33 71.32 13.39
CA PRO A 751 -25.83 71.49 12.00
C PRO A 751 -25.13 72.68 11.32
N THR A 752 -24.50 72.46 10.16
CA THR A 752 -24.06 73.53 9.27
C THR A 752 -24.69 73.44 7.91
N ALA A 753 -25.11 74.61 7.46
CA ALA A 753 -25.99 74.92 6.37
C ALA A 753 -25.70 74.41 4.98
N THR A 754 -26.77 74.29 4.26
CA THR A 754 -26.98 74.07 2.83
C THR A 754 -26.27 75.12 1.96
N ALA A 755 -25.61 74.64 0.85
CA ALA A 755 -25.47 75.50 -0.37
C ALA A 755 -25.27 74.52 -1.60
N ALA A 756 -26.24 74.61 -2.45
CA ALA A 756 -26.35 74.76 -3.89
C ALA A 756 -25.48 73.92 -4.85
N ALA A 757 -26.22 73.35 -5.78
CA ALA A 757 -25.88 72.48 -6.90
C ALA A 757 -25.24 73.23 -8.16
N THR A 758 -24.71 72.47 -9.03
CA THR A 758 -24.53 72.44 -10.48
C THR A 758 -23.15 72.90 -11.04
N PRO A 759 -22.74 72.46 -12.26
CA PRO A 759 -22.99 71.22 -13.02
C PRO A 759 -21.68 70.58 -13.62
N ASP A 760 -21.92 69.54 -14.28
CA ASP A 760 -21.05 68.79 -15.21
C ASP A 760 -20.44 69.60 -16.33
N PRO A 761 -19.29 69.29 -16.88
CA PRO A 761 -19.25 68.77 -18.23
C PRO A 761 -18.23 67.67 -18.55
N THR A 762 -18.69 66.77 -19.41
CA THR A 762 -18.09 65.76 -20.20
C THR A 762 -17.01 66.22 -21.21
N PRO A 763 -16.40 65.40 -22.04
CA PRO A 763 -15.12 64.65 -21.92
C PRO A 763 -14.06 65.10 -22.95
N THR A 764 -12.83 64.57 -22.86
CA THR A 764 -11.96 64.53 -24.06
C THR A 764 -10.74 63.54 -23.87
N SER A 765 -10.80 62.54 -24.79
CA SER A 765 -9.70 61.86 -25.54
C SER A 765 -8.35 61.46 -24.92
N THR A 766 -8.12 60.12 -24.96
CA THR A 766 -6.99 59.31 -25.40
C THR A 766 -5.69 59.95 -25.88
N PRO A 767 -4.45 59.34 -25.80
CA PRO A 767 -4.15 57.97 -26.14
C PRO A 767 -2.92 57.31 -25.44
N SER A 768 -2.80 56.04 -25.75
CA SER A 768 -1.61 55.16 -25.92
C SER A 768 -1.11 54.29 -24.78
N ALA A 769 -1.20 52.97 -25.04
CA ALA A 769 -0.55 51.84 -24.42
C ALA A 769 0.99 51.85 -24.56
N PRO A 770 1.75 51.00 -23.79
CA PRO A 770 1.89 49.61 -24.20
C PRO A 770 2.07 48.52 -23.07
N ALA A 771 1.83 47.30 -23.51
CA ALA A 771 2.42 45.99 -23.16
C ALA A 771 2.00 45.27 -21.87
N ALA A 772 1.27 44.27 -22.04
CA ALA A 772 1.12 42.87 -21.68
C ALA A 772 1.90 42.29 -20.48
N ALA A 773 1.13 41.68 -19.60
CA ALA A 773 1.48 40.45 -18.89
C ALA A 773 0.20 39.65 -18.63
N PRO A 774 0.27 38.28 -18.56
CA PRO A 774 -0.87 37.40 -18.79
C PRO A 774 -1.77 37.24 -17.56
N GLY A 775 -3.05 37.14 -17.86
CA GLY A 775 -4.10 37.06 -16.86
C GLY A 775 -4.29 35.69 -16.27
N SER A 776 -4.58 35.67 -14.99
CA SER A 776 -5.23 34.60 -14.27
C SER A 776 -6.68 34.47 -14.72
N GLN A 777 -7.11 33.29 -15.08
CA GLN A 777 -8.50 32.96 -15.35
C GLN A 777 -9.19 32.54 -14.04
N ASP A 778 -10.23 33.26 -13.76
CA ASP A 778 -11.24 32.96 -12.75
C ASP A 778 -12.23 31.92 -13.32
N PRO A 779 -12.61 30.88 -12.62
CA PRO A 779 -13.74 30.04 -12.98
C PRO A 779 -14.92 30.28 -12.02
N GLY A 780 -15.74 31.23 -12.36
CA GLY A 780 -17.11 31.29 -11.85
C GLY A 780 -18.02 30.51 -12.77
N SER A 781 -18.61 29.42 -12.28
CA SER A 781 -19.84 28.82 -12.80
C SER A 781 -20.52 28.05 -11.68
N ASP A 782 -21.62 28.58 -11.21
CA ASP A 782 -22.56 27.92 -10.30
C ASP A 782 -23.12 26.63 -10.91
N PRO A 783 -23.28 25.56 -10.11
CA PRO A 783 -24.01 24.36 -10.56
C PRO A 783 -25.52 24.60 -10.45
N ALA A 784 -26.25 24.27 -11.51
CA ALA A 784 -27.69 24.22 -11.58
C ALA A 784 -28.29 23.17 -10.62
N PRO A 785 -29.52 23.37 -10.12
CA PRO A 785 -30.12 22.50 -9.12
C PRO A 785 -30.55 21.16 -9.70
N VAL A 786 -30.24 20.10 -8.95
CA VAL A 786 -30.64 18.72 -9.21
C VAL A 786 -32.15 18.58 -8.94
N PRO A 787 -32.96 17.91 -9.80
CA PRO A 787 -34.37 17.70 -9.55
C PRO A 787 -34.62 16.58 -8.52
N VAL A 788 -35.55 16.86 -7.62
CA VAL A 788 -36.09 15.95 -6.60
C VAL A 788 -36.86 14.80 -7.27
N PRO A 789 -36.69 13.54 -6.84
CA PRO A 789 -37.47 12.43 -7.38
C PRO A 789 -38.88 12.42 -6.81
N THR A 790 -39.86 12.40 -7.68
CA THR A 790 -41.25 12.14 -7.38
C THR A 790 -41.52 10.65 -7.33
N THR A 791 -42.27 10.24 -6.33
CA THR A 791 -42.81 8.90 -6.03
C THR A 791 -43.56 8.26 -7.19
N PRO A 792 -43.47 6.93 -7.36
CA PRO A 792 -44.19 6.20 -8.41
C PRO A 792 -45.65 5.86 -8.01
N SER A 793 -46.56 6.07 -8.93
CA SER A 793 -47.95 5.56 -8.87
C SER A 793 -48.02 4.21 -9.58
N GLU A 794 -48.82 3.32 -9.02
CA GLU A 794 -49.08 1.94 -9.41
C GLU A 794 -49.71 1.75 -10.80
N PRO A 795 -49.61 0.53 -11.37
CA PRO A 795 -49.96 0.25 -12.79
C PRO A 795 -51.43 -0.18 -12.98
N THR A 796 -52.04 0.26 -14.06
CA THR A 796 -53.28 -0.30 -14.56
C THR A 796 -53.01 -1.10 -15.83
N SER A 797 -53.50 -2.35 -15.82
CA SER A 797 -53.45 -3.32 -16.90
C SER A 797 -54.35 -2.94 -18.09
N ALA A 798 -53.98 -3.23 -19.32
CA ALA A 798 -54.78 -3.91 -20.33
C ALA A 798 -54.10 -4.03 -21.72
N SER A 799 -54.01 -5.27 -22.12
CA SER A 799 -54.34 -5.83 -23.46
C SER A 799 -53.51 -5.60 -24.70
N THR A 800 -52.93 -6.72 -25.15
CA THR A 800 -52.49 -7.09 -26.51
C THR A 800 -53.59 -6.94 -27.54
N PRO A 801 -53.34 -6.73 -28.89
CA PRO A 801 -52.94 -7.83 -29.76
C PRO A 801 -51.94 -7.52 -30.90
N ALA A 802 -51.26 -8.54 -31.36
CA ALA A 802 -50.63 -8.65 -32.66
C ALA A 802 -51.72 -8.99 -33.74
N PRO A 803 -51.52 -9.00 -35.08
CA PRO A 803 -50.40 -9.56 -35.83
C PRO A 803 -50.03 -8.83 -37.15
N ASP A 804 -48.89 -9.32 -37.72
CA ASP A 804 -48.40 -9.37 -39.11
C ASP A 804 -49.34 -9.13 -40.31
N PRO A 805 -48.85 -9.13 -41.56
CA PRO A 805 -47.59 -8.86 -42.23
C PRO A 805 -47.71 -7.99 -43.52
N ASP A 806 -46.54 -7.82 -44.18
CA ASP A 806 -46.38 -7.87 -45.62
C ASP A 806 -46.06 -6.62 -46.47
N THR A 807 -44.94 -6.83 -47.20
CA THR A 807 -44.60 -6.36 -48.58
C THR A 807 -44.34 -4.88 -48.86
N GLY A 808 -43.19 -4.70 -49.56
CA GLY A 808 -43.07 -3.66 -50.57
C GLY A 808 -41.66 -3.05 -50.71
N GLU A 809 -40.85 -3.71 -51.42
CA GLU A 809 -39.96 -3.42 -52.53
C GLU A 809 -39.58 -1.97 -52.87
N SER A 810 -38.22 -1.81 -52.98
CA SER A 810 -37.45 -1.11 -54.03
C SER A 810 -37.41 0.42 -54.07
N THR A 811 -36.23 1.01 -53.96
CA THR A 811 -35.44 1.46 -55.11
C THR A 811 -34.09 2.05 -54.70
N ALA A 812 -33.13 1.79 -55.56
CA ALA A 812 -31.70 2.10 -55.53
C ALA A 812 -31.32 3.59 -55.50
N GLY A 813 -30.23 3.88 -54.91
CA GLY A 813 -29.41 5.09 -55.10
C GLY A 813 -27.95 4.75 -54.83
N ASP A 814 -27.13 4.72 -55.86
CA ASP A 814 -25.74 4.32 -55.93
C ASP A 814 -24.74 5.26 -55.19
N PRO A 815 -23.59 4.79 -54.90
CA PRO A 815 -22.71 5.34 -53.86
C PRO A 815 -21.60 6.28 -54.35
N ILE A 816 -21.18 7.14 -53.49
CA ILE A 816 -19.94 7.92 -53.64
C ILE A 816 -18.75 7.08 -53.07
N ARG A 817 -17.86 6.67 -53.96
CA ARG A 817 -16.57 6.07 -53.61
C ARG A 817 -15.68 7.10 -53.00
N THR A 818 -15.17 6.85 -51.79
CA THR A 818 -13.88 7.36 -51.32
C THR A 818 -13.02 6.17 -50.87
N GLY A 819 -11.73 6.21 -51.33
CA GLY A 819 -10.83 5.11 -51.34
C GLY A 819 -10.54 4.45 -49.98
N GLY A 820 -10.71 3.14 -49.96
CA GLY A 820 -10.25 2.28 -48.87
C GLY A 820 -8.77 2.00 -48.98
N THR A 821 -8.03 2.35 -47.95
CA THR A 821 -6.69 1.81 -47.73
C THR A 821 -6.82 0.46 -47.01
N ASP A 822 -6.17 -0.51 -47.59
CA ASP A 822 -6.21 -1.94 -47.27
C ASP A 822 -5.68 -2.20 -45.84
N VAL A 823 -6.58 -2.45 -44.86
CA VAL A 823 -6.25 -2.77 -43.46
C VAL A 823 -5.72 -4.20 -43.31
N GLY A 824 -5.76 -5.01 -44.39
CA GLY A 824 -5.35 -6.41 -44.35
C GLY A 824 -3.82 -6.62 -44.28
N THR A 825 -3.04 -5.77 -44.89
CA THR A 825 -1.56 -5.87 -44.95
C THR A 825 -0.89 -5.37 -43.66
N ALA A 826 -1.48 -4.44 -42.92
CA ALA A 826 -0.94 -3.97 -41.65
C ALA A 826 -1.11 -5.02 -40.51
N ARG A 827 -2.15 -5.85 -40.57
CA ARG A 827 -2.34 -6.95 -39.61
C ARG A 827 -1.37 -8.11 -39.83
N LEU A 828 -1.00 -8.41 -41.07
CA LEU A 828 -0.01 -9.42 -41.41
C LEU A 828 1.41 -9.00 -40.99
N GLY A 829 1.75 -7.71 -41.04
CA GLY A 829 3.01 -7.17 -40.53
C GLY A 829 3.16 -7.27 -39.02
N LEU A 830 2.09 -7.05 -38.29
CA LEU A 830 2.11 -7.10 -36.82
C LEU A 830 2.23 -8.53 -36.29
N VAL A 831 1.56 -9.50 -36.92
CA VAL A 831 1.67 -10.92 -36.57
C VAL A 831 3.05 -11.48 -36.93
N GLY A 832 3.68 -11.00 -38.00
CA GLY A 832 5.06 -11.35 -38.38
C GLY A 832 6.10 -10.83 -37.37
N SER A 833 5.93 -9.62 -36.85
CA SER A 833 6.86 -9.03 -35.89
C SER A 833 6.74 -9.65 -34.49
N THR A 834 5.53 -10.02 -34.07
CA THR A 834 5.32 -10.76 -32.79
C THR A 834 5.83 -12.20 -32.88
N GLY A 835 5.71 -12.86 -34.04
CA GLY A 835 6.29 -14.19 -34.28
C GLY A 835 7.82 -14.20 -34.26
N LEU A 836 8.49 -13.19 -34.82
CA LEU A 836 9.93 -13.02 -34.75
C LEU A 836 10.40 -12.63 -33.31
N GLY A 837 9.66 -11.81 -32.60
CA GLY A 837 9.90 -11.47 -31.20
C GLY A 837 9.82 -12.71 -30.30
N ALA A 838 8.81 -13.55 -30.49
CA ALA A 838 8.65 -14.80 -29.73
C ALA A 838 9.76 -15.83 -30.08
N ALA A 839 10.17 -15.93 -31.36
CA ALA A 839 11.29 -16.80 -31.77
C ALA A 839 12.64 -16.32 -31.19
N CYS A 840 12.86 -15.00 -31.07
CA CYS A 840 14.04 -14.43 -30.41
C CYS A 840 14.01 -14.60 -28.90
N ALA A 841 12.84 -14.53 -28.27
CA ALA A 841 12.68 -14.73 -26.83
C ALA A 841 12.89 -16.19 -26.40
N VAL A 842 12.55 -17.15 -27.24
CA VAL A 842 12.77 -18.59 -26.99
C VAL A 842 14.18 -19.03 -27.38
N ALA A 843 14.74 -18.49 -28.47
CA ALA A 843 16.10 -18.85 -28.97
C ALA A 843 17.22 -18.09 -28.23
N GLY A 844 16.94 -16.88 -27.71
CA GLY A 844 17.90 -16.03 -27.02
C GLY A 844 18.57 -16.72 -25.82
N PRO A 845 17.82 -17.28 -24.87
CA PRO A 845 18.40 -17.97 -23.71
C PRO A 845 19.19 -19.24 -24.09
N VAL A 846 18.75 -19.97 -25.11
CA VAL A 846 19.46 -21.18 -25.60
C VAL A 846 20.75 -20.82 -26.32
N LEU A 847 20.76 -19.74 -27.09
CA LEU A 847 21.96 -19.25 -27.77
C LEU A 847 22.95 -18.62 -26.77
N MET A 848 22.48 -17.87 -25.79
CA MET A 848 23.33 -17.35 -24.70
C MET A 848 23.90 -18.48 -23.83
N ARG A 849 23.14 -19.52 -23.56
CA ARG A 849 23.64 -20.69 -22.85
C ARG A 849 24.69 -21.45 -23.62
N ARG A 850 24.55 -21.58 -24.96
CA ARG A 850 25.57 -22.19 -25.83
C ARG A 850 26.83 -21.32 -25.93
N ALA A 851 26.68 -20.00 -26.09
CA ALA A 851 27.81 -19.07 -26.10
C ALA A 851 28.58 -19.08 -24.78
N ARG A 852 27.89 -19.18 -23.64
CA ARG A 852 28.51 -19.25 -22.31
C ARG A 852 29.24 -20.58 -22.06
N VAL A 853 28.70 -21.70 -22.54
CA VAL A 853 29.38 -23.01 -22.48
C VAL A 853 30.60 -23.05 -23.38
N GLN A 854 30.58 -22.35 -24.50
CA GLN A 854 31.71 -22.25 -25.41
C GLN A 854 32.81 -21.35 -24.87
N ALA A 855 32.45 -20.20 -24.24
CA ALA A 855 33.39 -19.33 -23.57
C ALA A 855 34.05 -19.97 -22.33
N LEU A 856 33.31 -20.80 -21.59
CA LEU A 856 33.88 -21.59 -20.50
C LEU A 856 34.83 -22.70 -20.98
N ARG A 857 34.59 -23.30 -22.15
CA ARG A 857 35.50 -24.26 -22.74
C ARG A 857 36.78 -23.62 -23.34
N GLU A 858 36.67 -22.39 -23.85
CA GLU A 858 37.81 -21.65 -24.36
C GLU A 858 38.68 -21.06 -23.22
N GLY A 859 38.08 -20.71 -22.06
CA GLY A 859 38.79 -20.31 -20.85
C GLY A 859 39.54 -21.42 -20.11
N GLU A 860 39.13 -22.67 -20.26
CA GLU A 860 39.84 -23.84 -19.68
C GLU A 860 41.07 -24.25 -20.53
N LEU A 861 41.17 -23.78 -21.77
CA LEU A 861 42.31 -24.05 -22.64
C LEU A 861 43.47 -23.06 -22.52
N GLU A 862 43.27 -21.89 -21.83
CA GLU A 862 44.33 -20.91 -21.63
C GLU A 862 45.07 -21.04 -20.28
N THR A 863 44.63 -21.92 -19.39
CA THR A 863 45.29 -22.12 -18.07
C THR A 863 46.27 -23.28 -18.02
N ASP A 864 46.51 -24.01 -19.14
CA ASP A 864 47.45 -25.11 -19.22
C ASP A 864 48.79 -24.75 -19.92
N PHE A 865 49.06 -23.45 -20.20
CA PHE A 865 50.34 -22.99 -20.71
C PHE A 865 50.78 -21.70 -19.99
N SER A 866 51.23 -21.84 -18.71
CA SER A 866 52.28 -21.00 -18.12
C SER A 866 52.79 -21.59 -16.78
#